data_ce4034f323eb76c8fda019ad1818a79c
#
_entry.id   ce4034f323eb76c8fda019ad1818a79c
#
_cell.length_a   1.000
_cell.length_b   1.000
_cell.length_c   1.000
_cell.angle_alpha   90.00
_cell.angle_beta   90.00
_cell.angle_gamma   90.00
#
_symmetry.space_group_name_H-M   'P 1'
#
loop_
_entity.id
_entity.type
_entity.pdbx_description
1 polymer ?
#
loop_
_entity_poly.entity_id
_entity_poly.type
_entity_poly.pdbx_seq_one_letter_code
_entity_poly.pdbx_strand_id
1 'polypeptide(L)'
;MARKLHLIIALIAGVFILLGALTGAILAVESVYNQTLPYKSAEFEKATLAQTIAALKEKKIDALKLTIDRNHFVQVETAEGKKLFIHPQSGAVMDGNYKPSKFIQFVKTLHRSLYMGKTGRVIMGITALCFAIIALSGIWLIVRKQQRWRHFFRKLPEGEGFYPHYHSAIGRWMLIFIFIICLTGVYMTLETIGIVPKFKAQHEYDASTLSEEPVKAYTDFEIFNVPLSEVRSVEFPAFEDVEEVYKIDFINKNVIVNQFTGEIISTSTSPFKGLAYLVRTLHIGKGHYIWATLLFISCLAILFFIYSGFAITLKRRKKSVNPFAKEVCEYIVLVGTEGGSTREFARAVHDDLLRQGKRSYIADMNDFGNYPQLEQLLIFASTYGDGDAPMTGTRFAELWKKHPIVQSFGYTVVGFGSLSYPEFCRFAKEVDVFLAKEPQAKAMTPLHTISDQSVDAFRQWAEKWSATQDLNLRLPSDFLTRKKRKRTELTVVERTPVMDDDIFLVRLKPVKNVAFESGDLLGITPADGRERLYSIAKYREEIWLSVKLVAQGVVSNLLNDLPIGETLRAVIEPNPNFHFPKKAPQVVCIANGAGMAPFLGMIEENTDKKPLTLVWGCRREASLELYRPYIDPYIEEGKISTYWQAVSREGDKFYVQDIIHREGSFFANLLAEGGVIMICGSMAMLKAVKETLEEVCHFHLRKALSYFENNGQIKTDCY
;
A
#
# COMPACT_ATOMS: atom_id res chain seq x y z
N MET A 1 0.80 -19.18 -8.39
CA MET A 1 2.04 -19.25 -9.19
C MET A 1 2.91 -18.00 -9.01
N ALA A 2 2.44 -16.78 -9.25
CA ALA A 2 3.23 -15.53 -9.14
C ALA A 2 3.92 -15.32 -7.78
N ARG A 3 3.26 -15.61 -6.66
CA ARG A 3 3.83 -15.45 -5.32
C ARG A 3 4.97 -16.44 -5.02
N LYS A 4 4.84 -17.71 -5.49
CA LYS A 4 5.94 -18.69 -5.37
C LYS A 4 7.14 -18.24 -6.18
N LEU A 5 6.91 -17.76 -7.41
CA LEU A 5 7.95 -17.22 -8.28
C LEU A 5 8.64 -16.02 -7.64
N HIS A 6 7.88 -15.04 -7.13
CA HIS A 6 8.38 -13.87 -6.41
C HIS A 6 9.31 -14.28 -5.25
N LEU A 7 8.90 -15.25 -4.42
CA LEU A 7 9.67 -15.72 -3.29
C LEU A 7 10.95 -16.47 -3.72
N ILE A 8 10.84 -17.37 -4.70
CA ILE A 8 11.99 -18.17 -5.17
C ILE A 8 13.07 -17.25 -5.76
N ILE A 9 12.68 -16.32 -6.64
CA ILE A 9 13.63 -15.37 -7.23
C ILE A 9 14.23 -14.47 -6.15
N ALA A 10 13.42 -13.99 -5.19
CA ALA A 10 13.89 -13.16 -4.09
C ALA A 10 14.90 -13.91 -3.18
N LEU A 11 14.75 -15.22 -2.97
CA LEU A 11 15.69 -16.03 -2.20
C LEU A 11 17.01 -16.23 -2.97
N ILE A 12 16.94 -16.50 -4.27
CA ILE A 12 18.14 -16.73 -5.10
C ILE A 12 18.94 -15.44 -5.28
N ALA A 13 18.29 -14.34 -5.63
CA ALA A 13 18.94 -13.05 -5.89
C ALA A 13 19.16 -12.20 -4.63
N GLY A 14 18.57 -12.57 -3.50
CA GLY A 14 18.44 -11.72 -2.31
C GLY A 14 19.77 -11.24 -1.74
N VAL A 15 20.81 -12.08 -1.72
CA VAL A 15 22.14 -11.69 -1.21
C VAL A 15 22.77 -10.62 -2.11
N PHE A 16 22.66 -10.77 -3.42
CA PHE A 16 23.20 -9.80 -4.37
C PHE A 16 22.39 -8.51 -4.40
N ILE A 17 21.05 -8.60 -4.25
CA ILE A 17 20.18 -7.41 -4.12
C ILE A 17 20.52 -6.66 -2.84
N LEU A 18 20.73 -7.36 -1.71
CA LEU A 18 21.15 -6.77 -0.44
C LEU A 18 22.46 -6.01 -0.59
N LEU A 19 23.46 -6.66 -1.18
CA LEU A 19 24.77 -6.07 -1.42
C LEU A 19 24.68 -4.85 -2.36
N GLY A 20 23.90 -4.98 -3.44
CA GLY A 20 23.63 -3.89 -4.37
C GLY A 20 22.94 -2.70 -3.71
N ALA A 21 21.95 -2.93 -2.85
CA ALA A 21 21.23 -1.88 -2.14
C ALA A 21 22.12 -1.17 -1.09
N LEU A 22 22.90 -1.91 -0.31
CA LEU A 22 23.82 -1.35 0.68
C LEU A 22 24.89 -0.48 0.00
N THR A 23 25.56 -1.04 -1.01
CA THR A 23 26.59 -0.31 -1.74
C THR A 23 26.01 0.85 -2.54
N GLY A 24 24.84 0.69 -3.13
CA GLY A 24 24.10 1.74 -3.84
C GLY A 24 23.71 2.90 -2.93
N ALA A 25 23.27 2.63 -1.70
CA ALA A 25 22.97 3.67 -0.72
C ALA A 25 24.22 4.52 -0.38
N ILE A 26 25.37 3.87 -0.16
CA ILE A 26 26.64 4.57 0.11
C ILE A 26 27.04 5.46 -1.08
N LEU A 27 26.93 4.95 -2.31
CA LEU A 27 27.28 5.70 -3.52
C LEU A 27 26.29 6.84 -3.81
N ALA A 28 25.02 6.69 -3.43
CA ALA A 28 24.05 7.77 -3.52
C ALA A 28 24.37 8.91 -2.53
N VAL A 29 24.77 8.58 -1.30
CA VAL A 29 25.27 9.57 -0.33
C VAL A 29 26.50 10.29 -0.85
N GLU A 30 27.45 9.56 -1.46
CA GLU A 30 28.63 10.17 -2.08
C GLU A 30 28.21 11.13 -3.22
N SER A 31 27.22 10.76 -4.02
CA SER A 31 26.69 11.62 -5.09
C SER A 31 26.06 12.90 -4.53
N VAL A 32 25.33 12.84 -3.42
CA VAL A 32 24.76 14.03 -2.74
C VAL A 32 25.88 14.89 -2.17
N TYR A 33 26.84 14.26 -1.46
CA TYR A 33 27.98 14.97 -0.87
C TYR A 33 28.79 15.74 -1.91
N ASN A 34 29.04 15.12 -3.08
CA ASN A 34 29.79 15.79 -4.15
C ASN A 34 29.13 17.07 -4.66
N GLN A 35 27.79 17.22 -4.50
CA GLN A 35 27.11 18.46 -4.89
C GLN A 35 27.33 19.61 -3.88
N THR A 36 27.87 19.35 -2.71
CA THR A 36 28.22 20.37 -1.69
C THR A 36 29.67 20.82 -1.79
N LEU A 37 30.46 20.19 -2.66
CA LEU A 37 31.87 20.52 -2.82
C LEU A 37 32.06 21.84 -3.58
N PRO A 38 33.11 22.61 -3.29
CA PRO A 38 33.35 23.91 -3.91
C PRO A 38 33.63 23.86 -5.42
N TYR A 39 33.93 22.66 -5.97
CA TYR A 39 34.19 22.46 -7.39
C TYR A 39 32.96 22.54 -8.30
N LYS A 40 31.75 22.62 -7.72
CA LYS A 40 30.51 22.83 -8.46
C LYS A 40 30.20 24.33 -8.49
N SER A 41 30.23 24.92 -9.69
CA SER A 41 29.77 26.30 -9.88
C SER A 41 28.24 26.37 -9.92
N ALA A 42 27.65 27.33 -9.22
CA ALA A 42 26.22 27.63 -9.31
C ALA A 42 25.81 28.13 -10.71
N GLU A 43 26.77 28.67 -11.46
CA GLU A 43 26.58 29.25 -12.79
C GLU A 43 26.87 28.27 -13.93
N PHE A 44 27.17 27.00 -13.59
CA PHE A 44 27.51 25.96 -14.57
C PHE A 44 26.47 25.82 -15.69
N GLU A 45 25.18 25.84 -15.35
CA GLU A 45 24.07 25.66 -16.30
C GLU A 45 23.92 26.87 -17.27
N LYS A 46 24.48 28.02 -16.89
CA LYS A 46 24.43 29.26 -17.70
C LYS A 46 25.71 29.48 -18.53
N ALA A 47 26.77 28.74 -18.21
CA ALA A 47 28.06 28.89 -18.89
C ALA A 47 28.03 28.24 -20.28
N THR A 48 28.62 28.90 -21.25
CA THR A 48 28.89 28.35 -22.59
C THR A 48 30.33 27.88 -22.71
N LEU A 49 30.58 27.00 -23.69
CA LEU A 49 31.94 26.57 -24.00
C LEU A 49 32.81 27.75 -24.40
N ALA A 50 32.28 28.69 -25.23
CA ALA A 50 33.00 29.89 -25.63
C ALA A 50 33.46 30.74 -24.46
N GLN A 51 32.57 30.95 -23.45
CA GLN A 51 32.90 31.71 -22.25
C GLN A 51 34.01 31.02 -21.44
N THR A 52 33.95 29.68 -21.33
CA THR A 52 34.96 28.90 -20.58
C THR A 52 36.32 28.94 -21.28
N ILE A 53 36.36 28.84 -22.63
CA ILE A 53 37.61 28.96 -23.40
C ILE A 53 38.18 30.39 -23.29
N ALA A 54 37.32 31.41 -23.36
CA ALA A 54 37.73 32.82 -23.19
C ALA A 54 38.37 33.03 -21.80
N ALA A 55 37.74 32.55 -20.77
CA ALA A 55 38.23 32.65 -19.40
C ALA A 55 39.56 31.93 -19.19
N LEU A 56 39.79 30.79 -19.85
CA LEU A 56 41.08 30.07 -19.83
C LEU A 56 42.19 30.90 -20.47
N LYS A 57 41.92 31.51 -21.64
CA LYS A 57 42.89 32.36 -22.35
C LYS A 57 43.21 33.65 -21.58
N GLU A 58 42.19 34.29 -21.00
CA GLU A 58 42.36 35.46 -20.14
C GLU A 58 43.31 35.18 -18.97
N LYS A 59 43.16 34.02 -18.33
CA LYS A 59 43.99 33.57 -17.22
C LYS A 59 45.33 32.99 -17.68
N LYS A 60 45.61 32.94 -18.96
CA LYS A 60 46.84 32.37 -19.58
C LYS A 60 47.06 30.91 -19.13
N ILE A 61 45.99 30.14 -19.03
CA ILE A 61 46.05 28.70 -18.74
C ILE A 61 46.19 27.96 -20.07
N ASP A 62 47.38 27.37 -20.26
CA ASP A 62 47.66 26.58 -21.46
C ASP A 62 47.02 25.19 -21.30
N ALA A 63 45.83 25.02 -21.87
CA ALA A 63 44.98 23.87 -21.69
C ALA A 63 45.14 22.90 -22.87
N LEU A 64 45.59 21.67 -22.60
CA LEU A 64 45.55 20.55 -23.55
C LEU A 64 44.16 19.89 -23.60
N LYS A 65 43.52 19.78 -22.45
CA LYS A 65 42.23 19.13 -22.37
C LYS A 65 41.34 19.74 -21.28
N LEU A 66 40.11 20.08 -21.68
CA LEU A 66 39.02 20.41 -20.76
C LEU A 66 38.15 19.16 -20.58
N THR A 67 37.80 18.84 -19.35
CA THR A 67 36.92 17.69 -19.05
C THR A 67 35.83 18.12 -18.07
N ILE A 68 34.58 17.81 -18.41
CA ILE A 68 33.42 18.05 -17.56
C ILE A 68 32.98 16.69 -17.03
N ASP A 69 33.13 16.47 -15.72
CA ASP A 69 32.73 15.23 -15.11
C ASP A 69 31.20 15.17 -14.90
N ARG A 70 30.71 14.04 -14.39
CA ARG A 70 29.28 13.84 -14.13
C ARG A 70 28.74 14.60 -12.90
N ASN A 71 29.63 15.16 -12.05
CA ASN A 71 29.24 16.03 -10.95
C ASN A 71 29.17 17.51 -11.43
N HIS A 72 29.41 17.77 -12.72
CA HIS A 72 29.54 19.10 -13.34
C HIS A 72 30.78 19.85 -12.85
N PHE A 73 31.85 19.13 -12.47
CA PHE A 73 33.12 19.73 -12.17
C PHE A 73 33.89 19.95 -13.47
N VAL A 74 34.41 21.14 -13.64
CA VAL A 74 35.20 21.51 -14.81
C VAL A 74 36.67 21.36 -14.47
N GLN A 75 37.36 20.45 -15.15
CA GLN A 75 38.77 20.15 -14.97
C GLN A 75 39.55 20.43 -16.22
N VAL A 76 40.67 21.10 -16.08
CA VAL A 76 41.62 21.38 -17.16
C VAL A 76 42.91 20.62 -16.91
N GLU A 77 43.43 19.96 -17.94
CA GLU A 77 44.74 19.39 -17.99
C GLU A 77 45.65 20.33 -18.78
N THR A 78 46.68 20.87 -18.14
CA THR A 78 47.63 21.81 -18.74
C THR A 78 48.73 21.10 -19.52
N ALA A 79 49.46 21.83 -20.38
CA ALA A 79 50.62 21.33 -21.08
C ALA A 79 51.72 20.72 -20.16
N GLU A 80 51.80 21.20 -18.91
CA GLU A 80 52.68 20.64 -17.88
C GLU A 80 52.15 19.34 -17.25
N GLY A 81 51.01 18.82 -17.68
CA GLY A 81 50.36 17.64 -17.11
C GLY A 81 49.63 17.86 -15.77
N LYS A 82 49.49 19.13 -15.31
CA LYS A 82 48.76 19.43 -14.08
C LYS A 82 47.26 19.38 -14.34
N LYS A 83 46.51 18.82 -13.39
CA LYS A 83 45.02 18.81 -13.43
C LYS A 83 44.48 19.81 -12.45
N LEU A 84 43.80 20.82 -12.96
CA LEU A 84 43.23 21.95 -12.22
C LEU A 84 41.72 21.93 -12.29
N PHE A 85 41.02 22.19 -11.20
CA PHE A 85 39.61 22.53 -11.22
C PHE A 85 39.44 24.03 -11.44
N ILE A 86 38.54 24.42 -12.32
CA ILE A 86 38.33 25.81 -12.66
C ILE A 86 36.85 26.22 -12.51
N HIS A 87 36.64 27.50 -12.25
CA HIS A 87 35.34 28.10 -12.34
C HIS A 87 35.01 28.36 -13.83
N PRO A 88 33.88 27.86 -14.38
CA PRO A 88 33.61 27.82 -15.80
C PRO A 88 33.53 29.19 -16.49
N GLN A 89 33.10 30.23 -15.78
CA GLN A 89 32.95 31.58 -16.37
C GLN A 89 34.15 32.49 -16.10
N SER A 90 34.84 32.36 -14.98
CA SER A 90 35.93 33.25 -14.61
C SER A 90 37.33 32.66 -14.86
N GLY A 91 37.43 31.36 -15.17
CA GLY A 91 38.70 30.67 -15.32
C GLY A 91 39.51 30.56 -14.00
N ALA A 92 38.96 31.03 -12.88
CA ALA A 92 39.65 31.01 -11.60
C ALA A 92 39.94 29.57 -11.20
N VAL A 93 41.20 29.29 -10.83
CA VAL A 93 41.60 27.96 -10.33
C VAL A 93 41.01 27.77 -8.91
N MET A 94 40.32 26.68 -8.75
CA MET A 94 39.73 26.29 -7.48
C MET A 94 40.73 25.43 -6.69
N ASP A 95 41.00 25.80 -5.45
CA ASP A 95 41.93 25.09 -4.61
C ASP A 95 41.45 23.67 -4.31
N GLY A 96 42.37 22.72 -4.39
CA GLY A 96 42.18 21.32 -3.99
C GLY A 96 42.26 20.31 -5.14
N ASN A 97 42.42 19.07 -4.76
CA ASN A 97 42.50 17.94 -5.68
C ASN A 97 41.48 16.88 -5.25
N TYR A 98 40.27 16.99 -5.79
CA TYR A 98 39.23 16.01 -5.50
C TYR A 98 39.63 14.62 -6.01
N LYS A 99 39.78 13.69 -5.08
CA LYS A 99 39.91 12.25 -5.41
C LYS A 99 38.92 11.48 -4.53
N PRO A 100 38.09 10.59 -5.12
CA PRO A 100 37.27 9.69 -4.33
C PRO A 100 38.12 8.90 -3.32
N SER A 101 37.65 8.77 -2.08
CA SER A 101 38.36 8.01 -1.05
C SER A 101 38.57 6.55 -1.48
N LYS A 102 39.62 5.89 -0.93
CA LYS A 102 39.86 4.46 -1.18
C LYS A 102 38.62 3.61 -0.82
N PHE A 103 37.89 4.00 0.23
CA PHE A 103 36.65 3.34 0.63
C PHE A 103 35.57 3.46 -0.46
N ILE A 104 35.34 4.65 -1.01
CA ILE A 104 34.36 4.83 -2.10
C ILE A 104 34.77 4.05 -3.36
N GLN A 105 36.06 3.99 -3.68
CA GLN A 105 36.56 3.19 -4.80
C GLN A 105 36.31 1.71 -4.57
N PHE A 106 36.55 1.20 -3.34
CA PHE A 106 36.22 -0.15 -2.93
C PHE A 106 34.73 -0.44 -3.11
N VAL A 107 33.84 0.39 -2.51
CA VAL A 107 32.38 0.23 -2.62
C VAL A 107 31.91 0.27 -4.07
N LYS A 108 32.44 1.17 -4.89
CA LYS A 108 32.11 1.28 -6.31
C LYS A 108 32.48 0.02 -7.09
N THR A 109 33.66 -0.56 -6.83
CA THR A 109 34.10 -1.78 -7.50
C THR A 109 33.27 -2.98 -7.07
N LEU A 110 32.95 -3.06 -5.77
CA LEU A 110 32.07 -4.09 -5.22
C LEU A 110 30.67 -4.00 -5.83
N HIS A 111 30.07 -2.81 -5.84
CA HIS A 111 28.74 -2.57 -6.43
C HIS A 111 28.67 -2.97 -7.90
N ARG A 112 29.68 -2.58 -8.67
CA ARG A 112 29.66 -2.75 -10.12
C ARG A 112 30.03 -4.14 -10.60
N SER A 113 30.95 -4.82 -9.91
CA SER A 113 31.58 -6.02 -10.45
C SER A 113 31.99 -7.07 -9.41
N LEU A 114 31.62 -6.94 -8.13
CA LEU A 114 31.97 -7.88 -7.07
C LEU A 114 33.47 -8.23 -7.03
N TYR A 115 34.31 -7.33 -7.48
CA TYR A 115 35.77 -7.59 -7.73
C TYR A 115 36.07 -8.69 -8.75
N MET A 116 35.06 -9.17 -9.51
CA MET A 116 35.20 -10.27 -10.48
C MET A 116 35.26 -9.79 -11.95
N GLY A 117 35.56 -8.51 -12.19
CA GLY A 117 35.72 -7.97 -13.54
C GLY A 117 34.43 -8.08 -14.39
N LYS A 118 34.52 -8.66 -15.58
CA LYS A 118 33.37 -8.84 -16.49
C LYS A 118 32.33 -9.79 -15.91
N THR A 119 32.75 -10.91 -15.33
CA THR A 119 31.87 -11.93 -14.75
C THR A 119 30.99 -11.31 -13.65
N GLY A 120 31.59 -10.54 -12.75
CA GLY A 120 30.84 -9.88 -11.69
C GLY A 120 29.81 -8.85 -12.23
N ARG A 121 30.13 -8.15 -13.32
CA ARG A 121 29.16 -7.25 -13.98
C ARG A 121 27.95 -8.00 -14.55
N VAL A 122 28.20 -9.19 -15.13
CA VAL A 122 27.12 -10.05 -15.64
C VAL A 122 26.24 -10.54 -14.48
N ILE A 123 26.85 -10.98 -13.37
CA ILE A 123 26.11 -11.41 -12.17
C ILE A 123 25.21 -10.26 -11.66
N MET A 124 25.74 -9.04 -11.55
CA MET A 124 24.95 -7.88 -11.12
C MET A 124 23.84 -7.51 -12.11
N GLY A 125 24.06 -7.69 -13.41
CA GLY A 125 23.04 -7.50 -14.43
C GLY A 125 21.91 -8.54 -14.35
N ILE A 126 22.26 -9.82 -14.17
CA ILE A 126 21.28 -10.89 -13.93
C ILE A 126 20.49 -10.59 -12.63
N THR A 127 21.17 -10.11 -11.59
CA THR A 127 20.53 -9.69 -10.35
C THR A 127 19.54 -8.55 -10.58
N ALA A 128 19.90 -7.54 -11.38
CA ALA A 128 18.98 -6.45 -11.74
C ALA A 128 17.78 -6.96 -12.54
N LEU A 129 17.96 -7.89 -13.46
CA LEU A 129 16.86 -8.53 -14.20
C LEU A 129 15.94 -9.34 -13.28
N CYS A 130 16.49 -10.14 -12.39
CA CYS A 130 15.73 -10.85 -11.36
C CYS A 130 14.93 -9.90 -10.49
N PHE A 131 15.52 -8.77 -10.11
CA PHE A 131 14.84 -7.76 -9.31
C PHE A 131 13.71 -7.06 -10.08
N ALA A 132 13.89 -6.79 -11.37
CA ALA A 132 12.81 -6.31 -12.23
C ALA A 132 11.62 -7.29 -12.29
N ILE A 133 11.90 -8.60 -12.39
CA ILE A 133 10.86 -9.65 -12.37
C ILE A 133 10.16 -9.70 -11.00
N ILE A 134 10.91 -9.55 -9.90
CA ILE A 134 10.33 -9.45 -8.54
C ILE A 134 9.40 -8.23 -8.46
N ALA A 135 9.82 -7.07 -8.97
CA ALA A 135 9.01 -5.85 -8.98
C ALA A 135 7.71 -6.04 -9.79
N LEU A 136 7.79 -6.60 -10.99
CA LEU A 136 6.61 -6.91 -11.84
C LEU A 136 5.66 -7.89 -11.17
N SER A 137 6.19 -8.97 -10.58
CA SER A 137 5.36 -9.91 -9.83
C SER A 137 4.73 -9.28 -8.59
N GLY A 138 5.40 -8.32 -7.95
CA GLY A 138 4.88 -7.49 -6.85
C GLY A 138 3.69 -6.64 -7.29
N ILE A 139 3.79 -5.97 -8.46
CA ILE A 139 2.65 -5.24 -9.06
C ILE A 139 1.45 -6.16 -9.23
N TRP A 140 1.67 -7.30 -9.88
CA TRP A 140 0.60 -8.28 -10.12
C TRP A 140 -0.08 -8.71 -8.83
N LEU A 141 0.70 -8.98 -7.77
CA LEU A 141 0.16 -9.36 -6.47
C LEU A 141 -0.67 -8.24 -5.82
N ILE A 142 -0.24 -6.98 -5.95
CA ILE A 142 -0.98 -5.81 -5.43
C ILE A 142 -2.26 -5.59 -6.23
N VAL A 143 -2.20 -5.65 -7.56
CA VAL A 143 -3.38 -5.49 -8.43
C VAL A 143 -4.41 -6.57 -8.16
N ARG A 144 -3.97 -7.83 -8.04
CA ARG A 144 -4.85 -8.94 -7.69
C ARG A 144 -5.50 -8.76 -6.31
N LYS A 145 -4.76 -8.23 -5.34
CA LYS A 145 -5.27 -7.94 -4.01
C LYS A 145 -6.29 -6.79 -4.01
N GLN A 146 -6.12 -5.82 -4.89
CA GLN A 146 -6.98 -4.63 -5.03
C GLN A 146 -8.07 -4.81 -6.12
N GLN A 147 -8.13 -5.99 -6.75
CA GLN A 147 -9.13 -6.42 -7.73
C GLN A 147 -9.11 -5.68 -9.08
N ARG A 148 -8.63 -4.43 -9.11
CA ARG A 148 -8.61 -3.60 -10.34
C ARG A 148 -7.38 -2.71 -10.40
N TRP A 149 -6.83 -2.51 -11.59
CA TRP A 149 -5.73 -1.57 -11.84
C TRP A 149 -6.03 -0.16 -11.38
N ARG A 150 -7.27 0.31 -11.53
CA ARG A 150 -7.72 1.64 -11.07
C ARG A 150 -7.62 1.83 -9.57
N HIS A 151 -7.60 0.74 -8.80
CA HIS A 151 -7.48 0.77 -7.33
C HIS A 151 -6.04 0.61 -6.84
N PHE A 152 -5.05 0.54 -7.73
CA PHE A 152 -3.64 0.29 -7.37
C PHE A 152 -3.12 1.24 -6.28
N PHE A 153 -3.51 2.51 -6.33
CA PHE A 153 -3.13 3.53 -5.34
C PHE A 153 -4.15 3.74 -4.21
N ARG A 154 -5.25 2.99 -4.19
CA ARG A 154 -6.26 3.09 -3.11
C ARG A 154 -5.67 2.61 -1.79
N LYS A 155 -6.20 3.11 -0.64
CA LYS A 155 -5.75 2.72 0.72
C LYS A 155 -5.79 1.19 0.85
N LEU A 156 -4.71 0.61 1.36
CA LEU A 156 -4.65 -0.84 1.61
C LEU A 156 -5.51 -1.18 2.83
N PRO A 157 -6.19 -2.33 2.84
CA PRO A 157 -6.96 -2.78 3.98
C PRO A 157 -6.09 -2.89 5.24
N GLU A 158 -6.64 -2.47 6.36
CA GLU A 158 -6.02 -2.63 7.68
C GLU A 158 -6.25 -4.06 8.17
N GLY A 159 -5.34 -4.61 8.98
CA GLY A 159 -5.50 -5.97 9.55
C GLY A 159 -4.43 -7.00 9.17
N GLU A 160 -3.62 -6.75 8.15
CA GLU A 160 -2.60 -7.71 7.69
C GLU A 160 -1.32 -7.76 8.55
N GLY A 161 -1.21 -6.90 9.55
CA GLY A 161 0.00 -6.70 10.33
C GLY A 161 1.02 -5.78 9.67
N PHE A 162 2.00 -5.30 10.45
CA PHE A 162 2.95 -4.25 10.05
C PHE A 162 3.71 -4.57 8.75
N TYR A 163 4.39 -5.72 8.69
CA TYR A 163 5.26 -6.03 7.54
C TYR A 163 4.52 -6.20 6.21
N PRO A 164 3.44 -6.98 6.09
CA PRO A 164 2.70 -7.09 4.82
C PRO A 164 2.10 -5.77 4.36
N HIS A 165 1.58 -4.96 5.30
CA HIS A 165 0.99 -3.67 5.00
C HIS A 165 2.03 -2.71 4.41
N TYR A 166 3.13 -2.45 5.15
CA TYR A 166 4.15 -1.49 4.71
C TYR A 166 5.00 -2.01 3.53
N HIS A 167 5.23 -3.32 3.41
CA HIS A 167 5.84 -3.90 2.22
C HIS A 167 5.05 -3.55 0.95
N SER A 168 3.73 -3.70 0.99
CA SER A 168 2.85 -3.36 -0.14
C SER A 168 2.69 -1.84 -0.33
N ALA A 169 2.58 -1.07 0.76
CA ALA A 169 2.38 0.38 0.71
C ALA A 169 3.59 1.11 0.15
N ILE A 170 4.79 0.86 0.70
CA ILE A 170 6.04 1.46 0.23
C ILE A 170 6.36 0.95 -1.18
N GLY A 171 6.11 -0.36 -1.45
CA GLY A 171 6.35 -0.96 -2.75
C GLY A 171 5.65 -0.24 -3.90
N ARG A 172 4.42 0.24 -3.69
CA ARG A 172 3.68 0.99 -4.72
C ARG A 172 4.34 2.30 -5.10
N TRP A 173 4.81 3.06 -4.11
CA TRP A 173 5.41 4.38 -4.32
C TRP A 173 6.84 4.30 -4.84
N MET A 174 7.61 3.30 -4.40
CA MET A 174 9.00 3.12 -4.82
C MET A 174 9.15 2.36 -6.14
N LEU A 175 8.06 1.82 -6.68
CA LEU A 175 8.07 0.95 -7.86
C LEU A 175 8.77 1.58 -9.07
N ILE A 176 8.43 2.83 -9.43
CA ILE A 176 8.96 3.52 -10.61
C ILE A 176 10.48 3.69 -10.46
N PHE A 177 10.95 4.12 -9.30
CA PHE A 177 12.37 4.34 -9.03
C PHE A 177 13.16 3.05 -9.08
N ILE A 178 12.63 1.99 -8.45
CA ILE A 178 13.24 0.65 -8.47
C ILE A 178 13.31 0.12 -9.90
N PHE A 179 12.26 0.31 -10.68
CA PHE A 179 12.21 -0.16 -12.05
C PHE A 179 13.25 0.56 -12.93
N ILE A 180 13.40 1.87 -12.76
CA ILE A 180 14.47 2.65 -13.43
C ILE A 180 15.85 2.11 -13.06
N ILE A 181 16.12 1.87 -11.77
CA ILE A 181 17.40 1.31 -11.29
C ILE A 181 17.66 -0.06 -11.94
N CYS A 182 16.66 -0.93 -12.00
CA CYS A 182 16.79 -2.26 -12.59
C CYS A 182 17.05 -2.19 -14.09
N LEU A 183 16.25 -1.45 -14.86
CA LEU A 183 16.39 -1.34 -16.31
C LEU A 183 17.73 -0.73 -16.71
N THR A 184 18.13 0.33 -16.00
CA THR A 184 19.44 0.97 -16.25
C THR A 184 20.61 0.04 -15.91
N GLY A 185 20.49 -0.76 -14.85
CA GLY A 185 21.48 -1.79 -14.50
C GLY A 185 21.59 -2.89 -15.56
N VAL A 186 20.46 -3.38 -16.08
CA VAL A 186 20.40 -4.35 -17.17
C VAL A 186 21.06 -3.76 -18.43
N TYR A 187 20.69 -2.54 -18.82
CA TYR A 187 21.28 -1.88 -20.00
C TYR A 187 22.81 -1.79 -19.92
N MET A 188 23.35 -1.35 -18.77
CA MET A 188 24.81 -1.28 -18.59
C MET A 188 25.51 -2.64 -18.68
N THR A 189 24.80 -3.70 -18.31
CA THR A 189 25.30 -5.07 -18.48
C THR A 189 25.29 -5.48 -19.96
N LEU A 190 24.20 -5.23 -20.69
CA LEU A 190 24.09 -5.48 -22.12
C LEU A 190 25.19 -4.76 -22.91
N GLU A 191 25.51 -3.51 -22.53
CA GLU A 191 26.66 -2.78 -23.09
C GLU A 191 28.01 -3.45 -22.72
N THR A 192 28.13 -4.02 -21.53
CA THR A 192 29.37 -4.68 -21.08
C THR A 192 29.64 -5.99 -21.85
N ILE A 193 28.60 -6.74 -22.18
CA ILE A 193 28.73 -8.02 -22.94
C ILE A 193 28.70 -7.80 -24.46
N GLY A 194 28.51 -6.56 -24.92
CA GLY A 194 28.57 -6.23 -26.34
C GLY A 194 27.26 -6.39 -27.14
N ILE A 195 26.13 -6.69 -26.46
CA ILE A 195 24.80 -6.73 -27.12
C ILE A 195 24.38 -5.31 -27.50
N VAL A 196 24.60 -4.34 -26.62
CA VAL A 196 24.44 -2.93 -26.94
C VAL A 196 25.81 -2.38 -27.35
N PRO A 197 25.94 -1.81 -28.54
CA PRO A 197 27.23 -1.31 -29.01
C PRO A 197 27.69 -0.10 -28.19
N LYS A 198 28.98 -0.07 -27.88
CA LYS A 198 29.62 1.11 -27.32
C LYS A 198 29.92 2.09 -28.45
N PHE A 199 29.56 3.33 -28.23
CA PHE A 199 29.96 4.38 -29.16
C PHE A 199 31.48 4.49 -29.18
N LYS A 200 32.06 4.42 -30.39
CA LYS A 200 33.43 4.82 -30.72
C LYS A 200 33.33 5.83 -31.80
N ALA A 201 33.86 7.01 -31.55
CA ALA A 201 33.91 8.05 -32.59
C ALA A 201 34.75 7.53 -33.77
N GLN A 202 34.21 7.68 -34.97
CA GLN A 202 34.90 7.42 -36.22
C GLN A 202 34.83 8.72 -37.03
N HIS A 203 35.97 9.22 -37.39
CA HIS A 203 36.13 10.41 -38.17
C HIS A 203 37.00 10.09 -39.38
N GLU A 204 36.44 10.38 -40.54
CA GLU A 204 37.16 10.29 -41.81
C GLU A 204 37.23 11.71 -42.36
N TYR A 205 38.44 12.23 -42.51
CA TYR A 205 38.70 13.52 -43.13
C TYR A 205 40.14 13.51 -43.68
N ASP A 206 40.36 14.29 -44.76
CA ASP A 206 41.67 14.44 -45.33
C ASP A 206 42.32 15.73 -44.77
N ALA A 207 43.39 15.53 -43.99
CA ALA A 207 44.10 16.66 -43.37
C ALA A 207 44.69 17.64 -44.41
N SER A 208 45.03 17.15 -45.61
CA SER A 208 45.56 18.00 -46.66
C SER A 208 44.57 19.00 -47.28
N THR A 209 43.29 18.79 -47.00
CA THR A 209 42.19 19.70 -47.48
C THR A 209 41.83 20.78 -46.49
N LEU A 210 42.45 20.81 -45.34
CA LEU A 210 42.17 21.79 -44.31
C LEU A 210 42.77 23.15 -44.69
N SER A 211 42.00 24.23 -44.43
CA SER A 211 42.37 25.58 -44.71
C SER A 211 42.71 26.37 -43.45
N GLU A 212 43.67 27.24 -43.54
CA GLU A 212 43.94 28.24 -42.49
C GLU A 212 43.09 29.47 -42.62
N GLU A 213 42.51 29.71 -43.80
CA GLU A 213 41.72 30.91 -44.08
C GLU A 213 40.23 30.58 -44.33
N PRO A 214 39.31 31.51 -43.95
CA PRO A 214 39.58 32.74 -43.21
C PRO A 214 39.84 32.48 -41.73
N VAL A 215 40.85 33.06 -41.15
CA VAL A 215 41.11 32.97 -39.70
C VAL A 215 40.04 33.72 -38.95
N LYS A 216 39.33 33.01 -38.07
CA LYS A 216 38.33 33.56 -37.18
C LYS A 216 38.81 33.55 -35.74
N ALA A 217 38.33 34.52 -34.98
CA ALA A 217 38.53 34.46 -33.53
C ALA A 217 37.73 33.25 -32.94
N TYR A 218 38.31 32.56 -31.97
CA TYR A 218 37.63 31.42 -31.34
C TYR A 218 36.26 31.80 -30.72
N THR A 219 36.03 33.11 -30.40
CA THR A 219 34.76 33.67 -29.95
C THR A 219 33.67 33.59 -31.01
N ASP A 220 34.05 33.55 -32.27
CA ASP A 220 33.19 33.56 -33.45
C ASP A 220 32.87 32.13 -33.94
N PHE A 221 33.43 31.12 -33.27
CA PHE A 221 33.15 29.73 -33.59
C PHE A 221 31.74 29.36 -33.07
N GLU A 222 30.79 29.24 -34.00
CA GLU A 222 29.38 28.91 -33.66
C GLU A 222 29.25 27.67 -32.77
N ILE A 223 30.11 26.65 -33.02
CA ILE A 223 30.10 25.40 -32.28
C ILE A 223 30.48 25.58 -30.81
N PHE A 224 31.11 26.68 -30.40
CA PHE A 224 31.45 26.99 -29.03
C PHE A 224 30.32 27.70 -28.27
N ASN A 225 29.30 28.22 -28.98
CA ASN A 225 28.15 28.87 -28.37
C ASN A 225 27.11 27.90 -27.83
N VAL A 226 27.55 26.72 -27.35
CA VAL A 226 26.73 25.68 -26.75
C VAL A 226 26.82 25.72 -25.23
N PRO A 227 25.73 25.33 -24.53
CA PRO A 227 25.78 25.19 -23.08
C PRO A 227 26.89 24.21 -22.66
N LEU A 228 27.65 24.57 -21.62
CA LEU A 228 28.72 23.73 -21.13
C LEU A 228 28.21 22.38 -20.63
N SER A 229 26.96 22.31 -20.20
CA SER A 229 26.27 21.07 -19.75
C SER A 229 26.14 20.01 -20.85
N GLU A 230 26.20 20.40 -22.14
CA GLU A 230 26.17 19.48 -23.29
C GLU A 230 27.55 18.89 -23.61
N VAL A 231 28.64 19.51 -23.13
CA VAL A 231 30.01 19.14 -23.41
C VAL A 231 30.55 18.14 -22.38
N ARG A 232 31.32 17.17 -22.83
CA ARG A 232 31.99 16.16 -21.93
C ARG A 232 33.51 16.39 -21.88
N SER A 233 34.10 16.69 -23.02
CA SER A 233 35.51 17.10 -23.07
C SER A 233 35.82 17.87 -24.35
N VAL A 234 36.84 18.69 -24.28
CA VAL A 234 37.45 19.37 -25.41
C VAL A 234 38.95 19.08 -25.37
N GLU A 235 39.49 18.53 -26.42
CA GLU A 235 40.93 18.44 -26.65
C GLU A 235 41.33 19.63 -27.52
N PHE A 236 42.28 20.41 -27.03
CA PHE A 236 42.77 21.60 -27.70
C PHE A 236 43.92 21.23 -28.64
N PRO A 237 44.08 21.94 -29.77
CA PRO A 237 45.29 21.85 -30.60
C PRO A 237 46.53 22.06 -29.75
N ALA A 238 47.58 21.23 -29.96
CA ALA A 238 48.83 21.35 -29.23
C ALA A 238 49.76 22.41 -29.85
N PHE A 239 49.62 22.67 -31.17
CA PHE A 239 50.41 23.60 -31.95
C PHE A 239 49.53 24.38 -32.90
N GLU A 240 50.01 25.54 -33.34
CA GLU A 240 49.40 26.32 -34.46
C GLU A 240 49.80 25.68 -35.78
N ASP A 241 49.14 24.56 -36.12
CA ASP A 241 49.37 23.82 -37.37
C ASP A 241 47.99 23.43 -37.95
N VAL A 242 47.88 23.48 -39.30
CA VAL A 242 46.60 23.22 -39.99
C VAL A 242 46.07 21.81 -39.72
N GLU A 243 46.94 20.85 -39.46
CA GLU A 243 46.55 19.45 -39.13
C GLU A 243 46.05 19.28 -37.71
N GLU A 244 46.35 20.20 -36.81
CA GLU A 244 45.87 20.22 -35.43
C GLU A 244 44.43 20.76 -35.35
N VAL A 245 43.60 20.06 -34.62
CA VAL A 245 42.15 20.30 -34.58
C VAL A 245 41.59 20.26 -33.16
N TYR A 246 40.50 20.99 -32.92
CA TYR A 246 39.70 20.76 -31.70
C TYR A 246 38.93 19.47 -31.84
N LYS A 247 39.01 18.60 -30.81
CA LYS A 247 38.15 17.42 -30.70
C LYS A 247 37.17 17.63 -29.55
N ILE A 248 35.89 17.77 -29.88
CA ILE A 248 34.84 18.08 -28.92
C ILE A 248 33.95 16.87 -28.73
N ASP A 249 33.91 16.36 -27.50
CA ASP A 249 33.06 15.26 -27.10
C ASP A 249 31.80 15.81 -26.43
N PHE A 250 30.67 15.77 -27.13
CA PHE A 250 29.35 16.11 -26.59
C PHE A 250 28.66 14.89 -25.97
N ILE A 251 27.54 15.13 -25.29
CA ILE A 251 26.71 14.05 -24.72
C ILE A 251 26.24 13.06 -25.80
N ASN A 252 25.87 13.54 -26.98
CA ASN A 252 25.23 12.76 -28.05
C ASN A 252 26.05 12.58 -29.32
N LYS A 253 27.11 13.38 -29.53
CA LYS A 253 27.95 13.37 -30.72
C LYS A 253 29.41 13.63 -30.36
N ASN A 254 30.31 13.39 -31.31
CA ASN A 254 31.71 13.81 -31.26
C ASN A 254 32.01 14.64 -32.55
N VAL A 255 32.71 15.73 -32.40
CA VAL A 255 32.90 16.69 -33.46
C VAL A 255 34.39 17.06 -33.55
N ILE A 256 34.91 17.15 -34.77
CA ILE A 256 36.22 17.70 -35.07
C ILE A 256 36.03 19.07 -35.73
N VAL A 257 36.78 20.07 -35.25
CA VAL A 257 36.65 21.48 -35.67
C VAL A 257 38.02 22.02 -36.05
N ASN A 258 38.10 22.72 -37.18
CA ASN A 258 39.28 23.39 -37.62
C ASN A 258 39.67 24.51 -36.65
N GLN A 259 40.96 24.58 -36.29
CA GLN A 259 41.41 25.53 -35.27
C GLN A 259 41.47 26.99 -35.76
N PHE A 260 41.54 27.24 -37.08
CA PHE A 260 41.64 28.56 -37.67
C PHE A 260 40.28 29.11 -38.14
N THR A 261 39.51 28.27 -38.83
CA THR A 261 38.25 28.69 -39.45
C THR A 261 37.02 28.48 -38.56
N GLY A 262 37.12 27.61 -37.56
CA GLY A 262 35.99 27.18 -36.69
C GLY A 262 34.97 26.29 -37.39
N GLU A 263 35.28 25.82 -38.62
CA GLU A 263 34.40 24.96 -39.38
C GLU A 263 34.40 23.51 -38.81
N ILE A 264 33.24 22.89 -38.88
CA ILE A 264 33.10 21.50 -38.50
C ILE A 264 33.61 20.60 -39.61
N ILE A 265 34.74 19.95 -39.37
CA ILE A 265 35.41 19.03 -40.32
C ILE A 265 34.66 17.71 -40.39
N SER A 266 34.32 17.14 -39.25
CA SER A 266 33.66 15.84 -39.17
C SER A 266 32.79 15.71 -37.94
N THR A 267 31.66 15.02 -38.09
CA THR A 267 30.74 14.73 -36.98
C THR A 267 30.44 13.24 -36.92
N SER A 268 30.73 12.63 -35.79
CA SER A 268 30.38 11.26 -35.51
C SER A 268 29.22 11.19 -34.49
N THR A 269 28.11 10.58 -34.88
CA THR A 269 26.89 10.48 -34.05
C THR A 269 26.46 9.04 -33.85
N SER A 270 25.76 8.77 -32.73
CA SER A 270 25.09 7.50 -32.51
C SER A 270 23.95 7.68 -31.51
N PRO A 271 22.77 7.10 -31.76
CA PRO A 271 21.68 7.14 -30.82
C PRO A 271 22.04 6.46 -29.49
N PHE A 272 22.95 5.49 -29.51
CA PHE A 272 23.40 4.79 -28.32
C PHE A 272 24.28 5.67 -27.40
N LYS A 273 24.94 6.72 -27.91
CA LYS A 273 25.78 7.61 -27.11
C LYS A 273 24.97 8.41 -26.10
N GLY A 274 23.95 9.13 -26.57
CA GLY A 274 23.03 9.91 -25.73
C GLY A 274 22.27 9.01 -24.76
N LEU A 275 21.76 7.86 -25.25
CA LEU A 275 21.08 6.88 -24.42
C LEU A 275 21.98 6.33 -23.30
N ALA A 276 23.24 5.98 -23.59
CA ALA A 276 24.19 5.51 -22.59
C ALA A 276 24.51 6.60 -21.55
N TYR A 277 24.53 7.87 -21.94
CA TYR A 277 24.68 8.99 -21.02
C TYR A 277 23.48 9.10 -20.08
N LEU A 278 22.25 9.11 -20.63
CA LEU A 278 21.01 9.17 -19.88
C LEU A 278 20.89 8.00 -18.89
N VAL A 279 21.11 6.76 -19.36
CA VAL A 279 21.05 5.56 -18.53
C VAL A 279 22.00 5.65 -17.34
N ARG A 280 23.24 6.10 -17.57
CA ARG A 280 24.20 6.25 -16.47
C ARG A 280 23.84 7.39 -15.53
N THR A 281 23.27 8.48 -16.01
CA THR A 281 22.78 9.59 -15.18
C THR A 281 21.64 9.13 -14.28
N LEU A 282 20.66 8.41 -14.83
CA LEU A 282 19.54 7.85 -14.06
C LEU A 282 19.99 6.80 -13.03
N HIS A 283 21.01 5.99 -13.36
CA HIS A 283 21.48 4.95 -12.45
C HIS A 283 22.37 5.48 -11.33
N ILE A 284 23.23 6.48 -11.62
CA ILE A 284 24.27 6.94 -10.70
C ILE A 284 23.82 8.16 -9.89
N GLY A 285 22.97 9.00 -10.46
CA GLY A 285 22.45 10.22 -9.81
C GLY A 285 23.44 11.38 -9.72
N LYS A 286 24.64 11.27 -10.29
CA LYS A 286 25.66 12.31 -10.24
C LYS A 286 25.19 13.57 -10.97
N GLY A 287 25.51 14.74 -10.43
CA GLY A 287 25.10 16.04 -10.95
C GLY A 287 23.72 16.52 -10.50
N HIS A 288 22.85 15.62 -10.00
CA HIS A 288 21.45 15.91 -9.65
C HIS A 288 21.14 15.47 -8.22
N TYR A 289 21.25 16.37 -7.25
CA TYR A 289 21.12 16.05 -5.83
C TYR A 289 19.73 15.47 -5.46
N ILE A 290 18.64 16.00 -6.05
CA ILE A 290 17.27 15.50 -5.82
C ILE A 290 17.17 14.05 -6.27
N TRP A 291 17.67 13.75 -7.48
CA TRP A 291 17.63 12.40 -8.03
C TRP A 291 18.51 11.44 -7.22
N ALA A 292 19.71 11.85 -6.81
CA ALA A 292 20.57 11.05 -5.94
C ALA A 292 19.92 10.75 -4.59
N THR A 293 19.19 11.70 -3.99
CA THR A 293 18.42 11.50 -2.77
C THR A 293 17.29 10.50 -2.97
N LEU A 294 16.56 10.55 -4.09
CA LEU A 294 15.54 9.57 -4.43
C LEU A 294 16.11 8.16 -4.62
N LEU A 295 17.28 8.04 -5.23
CA LEU A 295 18.01 6.77 -5.33
C LEU A 295 18.40 6.24 -3.95
N PHE A 296 18.88 7.10 -3.04
CA PHE A 296 19.18 6.72 -1.66
C PHE A 296 17.95 6.18 -0.93
N ILE A 297 16.83 6.90 -1.00
CA ILE A 297 15.55 6.47 -0.40
C ILE A 297 15.09 5.13 -1.01
N SER A 298 15.28 4.95 -2.31
CA SER A 298 14.96 3.68 -2.99
C SER A 298 15.81 2.53 -2.49
N CYS A 299 17.11 2.76 -2.25
CA CYS A 299 17.99 1.75 -1.65
C CYS A 299 17.54 1.36 -0.23
N LEU A 300 17.16 2.34 0.61
CA LEU A 300 16.60 2.06 1.93
C LEU A 300 15.29 1.27 1.86
N ALA A 301 14.42 1.61 0.91
CA ALA A 301 13.20 0.85 0.67
C ALA A 301 13.49 -0.60 0.26
N ILE A 302 14.49 -0.84 -0.59
CA ILE A 302 14.92 -2.20 -0.98
C ILE A 302 15.40 -2.99 0.23
N LEU A 303 16.21 -2.39 1.11
CA LEU A 303 16.65 -3.02 2.37
C LEU A 303 15.46 -3.39 3.26
N PHE A 304 14.48 -2.49 3.36
CA PHE A 304 13.23 -2.78 4.07
C PHE A 304 12.45 -3.92 3.42
N PHE A 305 12.38 -4.01 2.09
CA PHE A 305 11.67 -5.10 1.40
C PHE A 305 12.33 -6.45 1.62
N ILE A 306 13.65 -6.50 1.65
CA ILE A 306 14.37 -7.74 1.99
C ILE A 306 14.03 -8.15 3.41
N TYR A 307 14.17 -7.25 4.38
CA TYR A 307 13.86 -7.54 5.79
C TYR A 307 12.40 -7.96 5.97
N SER A 308 11.45 -7.19 5.47
CA SER A 308 10.02 -7.46 5.61
C SER A 308 9.59 -8.73 4.88
N GLY A 309 10.17 -9.02 3.70
CA GLY A 309 9.94 -10.26 2.96
C GLY A 309 10.39 -11.50 3.75
N PHE A 310 11.56 -11.45 4.38
CA PHE A 310 12.03 -12.49 5.29
C PHE A 310 11.13 -12.62 6.53
N ALA A 311 10.78 -11.51 7.18
CA ALA A 311 9.91 -11.49 8.34
C ALA A 311 8.53 -12.12 8.04
N ILE A 312 7.92 -11.80 6.90
CA ILE A 312 6.66 -12.38 6.42
C ILE A 312 6.83 -13.89 6.21
N THR A 313 7.93 -14.31 5.59
CA THR A 313 8.19 -15.73 5.25
C THR A 313 8.47 -16.57 6.48
N LEU A 314 9.28 -16.07 7.43
CA LEU A 314 9.61 -16.75 8.68
C LEU A 314 8.39 -16.87 9.60
N LYS A 315 7.56 -15.82 9.68
CA LYS A 315 6.31 -15.87 10.46
C LYS A 315 5.37 -16.97 9.95
N ARG A 316 5.38 -17.26 8.64
CA ARG A 316 4.61 -18.37 8.05
C ARG A 316 5.18 -19.75 8.35
N ARG A 317 6.49 -19.85 8.55
CA ARG A 317 7.19 -21.13 8.77
C ARG A 317 7.22 -21.61 10.20
N LYS A 318 6.65 -20.87 11.17
CA LYS A 318 6.46 -21.43 12.53
C LYS A 318 5.49 -22.61 12.43
N LYS A 319 6.04 -23.80 12.12
CA LYS A 319 5.31 -25.07 12.18
C LYS A 319 4.93 -25.32 13.64
N SER A 320 3.66 -25.69 13.83
CA SER A 320 3.22 -26.24 15.11
C SER A 320 3.97 -27.56 15.34
N VAL A 321 4.36 -27.83 16.57
CA VAL A 321 4.95 -29.10 16.93
C VAL A 321 3.80 -30.08 17.14
N ASN A 322 3.69 -31.09 16.28
CA ASN A 322 2.76 -32.21 16.46
C ASN A 322 3.49 -33.30 17.25
N PRO A 323 3.13 -33.53 18.51
CA PRO A 323 3.77 -34.56 19.34
C PRO A 323 3.36 -35.97 18.92
N PHE A 324 2.23 -36.12 18.24
CA PHE A 324 1.70 -37.39 17.77
C PHE A 324 1.74 -37.49 16.25
N ALA A 325 1.88 -38.70 15.72
CA ALA A 325 1.72 -38.98 14.31
C ALA A 325 0.23 -38.78 13.92
N LYS A 326 -0.02 -38.30 12.69
CA LYS A 326 -1.38 -37.99 12.23
C LYS A 326 -2.33 -39.17 12.21
N GLU A 327 -1.78 -40.37 12.07
CA GLU A 327 -2.52 -41.65 11.98
C GLU A 327 -3.16 -42.06 13.30
N VAL A 328 -2.66 -41.54 14.44
CA VAL A 328 -3.17 -41.88 15.79
C VAL A 328 -3.98 -40.76 16.43
N CYS A 329 -4.19 -39.66 15.71
CA CYS A 329 -4.88 -38.48 16.23
C CYS A 329 -6.40 -38.54 15.98
N GLU A 330 -7.16 -38.24 17.04
CA GLU A 330 -8.63 -38.16 17.06
C GLU A 330 -9.09 -36.77 16.56
N TYR A 331 -8.33 -35.72 16.91
CA TYR A 331 -8.62 -34.32 16.55
C TYR A 331 -7.67 -33.85 15.47
N ILE A 332 -8.21 -33.54 14.31
CA ILE A 332 -7.44 -32.98 13.20
C ILE A 332 -7.81 -31.50 13.02
N VAL A 333 -6.82 -30.63 13.12
CA VAL A 333 -6.97 -29.18 12.97
C VAL A 333 -6.36 -28.75 11.64
N LEU A 334 -7.19 -28.43 10.67
CA LEU A 334 -6.75 -27.98 9.36
C LEU A 334 -6.80 -26.45 9.24
N VAL A 335 -5.76 -25.87 8.61
CA VAL A 335 -5.61 -24.42 8.51
C VAL A 335 -5.50 -23.97 7.06
N GLY A 336 -6.50 -23.20 6.62
CA GLY A 336 -6.47 -22.44 5.39
C GLY A 336 -6.10 -20.98 5.69
N THR A 337 -4.87 -20.55 5.38
CA THR A 337 -4.41 -19.19 5.69
C THR A 337 -3.55 -18.61 4.60
N GLU A 338 -3.69 -17.30 4.36
CA GLU A 338 -2.86 -16.56 3.41
C GLU A 338 -1.66 -15.90 4.12
N GLY A 339 -1.89 -15.22 5.22
CA GLY A 339 -0.89 -14.46 6.00
C GLY A 339 -0.37 -15.15 7.25
N GLY A 340 -0.90 -16.33 7.61
CA GLY A 340 -0.52 -17.07 8.82
C GLY A 340 -1.25 -16.64 10.09
N SER A 341 -2.10 -15.62 10.05
CA SER A 341 -2.85 -15.13 11.23
C SER A 341 -3.88 -16.14 11.73
N THR A 342 -4.63 -16.78 10.83
CA THR A 342 -5.60 -17.84 11.17
C THR A 342 -4.94 -19.04 11.86
N ARG A 343 -3.67 -19.30 11.55
CA ARG A 343 -2.90 -20.37 12.19
C ARG A 343 -2.68 -20.14 13.69
N GLU A 344 -2.60 -18.89 14.13
CA GLU A 344 -2.44 -18.59 15.55
C GLU A 344 -3.68 -19.02 16.34
N PHE A 345 -4.89 -18.81 15.78
CA PHE A 345 -6.16 -19.24 16.35
C PHE A 345 -6.28 -20.77 16.38
N ALA A 346 -6.00 -21.42 15.26
CA ALA A 346 -6.01 -22.88 15.17
C ALA A 346 -4.99 -23.53 16.11
N ARG A 347 -3.81 -22.93 16.26
CA ARG A 347 -2.77 -23.39 17.15
C ARG A 347 -3.19 -23.30 18.63
N ALA A 348 -3.87 -22.24 19.02
CA ALA A 348 -4.36 -22.09 20.38
C ALA A 348 -5.32 -23.23 20.78
N VAL A 349 -6.18 -23.65 19.85
CA VAL A 349 -7.07 -24.80 20.05
C VAL A 349 -6.29 -26.10 20.07
N HIS A 350 -5.37 -26.32 19.14
CA HIS A 350 -4.51 -27.51 19.11
C HIS A 350 -3.69 -27.67 20.38
N ASP A 351 -3.02 -26.59 20.82
CA ASP A 351 -2.18 -26.62 22.02
C ASP A 351 -3.03 -26.89 23.31
N ASP A 352 -4.30 -26.43 23.32
CA ASP A 352 -5.20 -26.68 24.44
C ASP A 352 -5.76 -28.09 24.43
N LEU A 353 -6.12 -28.63 23.27
CA LEU A 353 -6.50 -30.06 23.15
C LEU A 353 -5.39 -30.97 23.65
N LEU A 354 -4.13 -30.67 23.31
CA LEU A 354 -2.97 -31.43 23.82
C LEU A 354 -2.84 -31.30 25.34
N ARG A 355 -3.05 -30.10 25.92
CA ARG A 355 -3.03 -29.89 27.38
C ARG A 355 -4.11 -30.69 28.11
N GLN A 356 -5.25 -30.90 27.47
CA GLN A 356 -6.34 -31.72 27.99
C GLN A 356 -6.17 -33.21 27.70
N GLY A 357 -4.99 -33.63 27.22
CA GLY A 357 -4.66 -35.04 26.96
C GLY A 357 -5.27 -35.63 25.69
N LYS A 358 -5.84 -34.78 24.82
CA LYS A 358 -6.39 -35.22 23.52
C LYS A 358 -5.28 -35.39 22.49
N ARG A 359 -5.36 -36.41 21.66
CA ARG A 359 -4.43 -36.59 20.52
C ARG A 359 -4.85 -35.70 19.37
N SER A 360 -4.18 -34.55 19.22
CA SER A 360 -4.48 -33.57 18.22
C SER A 360 -3.32 -33.42 17.24
N TYR A 361 -3.65 -33.20 15.96
CA TYR A 361 -2.70 -32.92 14.86
C TYR A 361 -3.12 -31.68 14.11
N ILE A 362 -2.19 -30.74 13.90
CA ILE A 362 -2.44 -29.51 13.15
C ILE A 362 -1.64 -29.49 11.83
N ALA A 363 -2.32 -29.21 10.72
CA ALA A 363 -1.73 -29.15 9.39
C ALA A 363 -2.33 -28.04 8.52
N ASP A 364 -1.67 -27.72 7.40
CA ASP A 364 -2.30 -26.92 6.35
C ASP A 364 -3.36 -27.76 5.60
N MET A 365 -4.42 -27.12 5.12
CA MET A 365 -5.43 -27.82 4.30
C MET A 365 -4.80 -28.46 3.05
N ASN A 366 -3.71 -27.90 2.52
CA ASN A 366 -2.94 -28.48 1.41
C ASN A 366 -2.07 -29.69 1.80
N ASP A 367 -1.99 -30.02 3.09
CA ASP A 367 -1.30 -31.21 3.62
C ASP A 367 -2.31 -32.26 4.09
N PHE A 368 -3.60 -32.11 3.68
CA PHE A 368 -4.64 -33.09 3.97
C PHE A 368 -4.21 -34.48 3.49
N GLY A 369 -4.49 -35.50 4.29
CA GLY A 369 -4.08 -36.87 4.02
C GLY A 369 -4.96 -37.91 4.71
N ASN A 370 -4.43 -39.11 4.94
CA ASN A 370 -5.16 -40.17 5.61
C ASN A 370 -5.16 -39.99 7.13
N TYR A 371 -6.33 -40.06 7.75
CA TYR A 371 -6.56 -39.90 9.21
C TYR A 371 -7.46 -41.04 9.74
N PRO A 372 -6.91 -42.25 9.92
CA PRO A 372 -7.71 -43.46 10.25
C PRO A 372 -8.41 -43.40 11.62
N GLN A 373 -7.97 -42.53 12.53
CA GLN A 373 -8.53 -42.37 13.87
C GLN A 373 -9.28 -41.04 14.03
N LEU A 374 -9.67 -40.40 12.90
CA LEU A 374 -10.37 -39.12 12.95
C LEU A 374 -11.74 -39.26 13.60
N GLU A 375 -11.96 -38.52 14.69
CA GLU A 375 -13.25 -38.31 15.33
C GLU A 375 -13.78 -36.90 15.11
N GLN A 376 -12.88 -35.90 15.17
CA GLN A 376 -13.23 -34.50 15.06
C GLN A 376 -12.31 -33.76 14.09
N LEU A 377 -12.89 -33.14 13.05
CA LEU A 377 -12.22 -32.30 12.04
C LEU A 377 -12.55 -30.83 12.30
N LEU A 378 -11.56 -30.04 12.72
CA LEU A 378 -11.68 -28.60 12.89
C LEU A 378 -11.00 -27.89 11.72
N ILE A 379 -11.75 -27.08 11.00
CA ILE A 379 -11.23 -26.32 9.87
C ILE A 379 -11.26 -24.83 10.16
N PHE A 380 -10.09 -24.21 10.14
CA PHE A 380 -9.90 -22.76 10.29
C PHE A 380 -9.53 -22.18 8.93
N ALA A 381 -10.48 -21.57 8.25
CA ALA A 381 -10.32 -21.13 6.88
C ALA A 381 -10.45 -19.61 6.73
N SER A 382 -9.37 -18.95 6.27
CA SER A 382 -9.47 -17.56 5.85
C SER A 382 -9.86 -17.45 4.38
N THR A 383 -10.57 -16.38 4.05
CA THR A 383 -10.88 -16.01 2.67
C THR A 383 -9.88 -14.93 2.22
N TYR A 384 -9.42 -15.03 0.98
CA TYR A 384 -8.47 -14.09 0.38
C TYR A 384 -9.07 -13.40 -0.85
N GLY A 385 -8.79 -12.09 -0.99
CA GLY A 385 -9.25 -11.32 -2.14
C GLY A 385 -10.78 -11.36 -2.30
N ASP A 386 -11.25 -11.65 -3.50
CA ASP A 386 -12.67 -11.73 -3.90
C ASP A 386 -13.33 -13.09 -3.57
N GLY A 387 -13.07 -13.63 -2.40
CA GLY A 387 -13.66 -14.90 -2.02
C GLY A 387 -12.75 -16.11 -2.32
N ASP A 388 -11.54 -15.91 -2.79
CA ASP A 388 -10.60 -16.97 -3.17
C ASP A 388 -10.14 -17.82 -1.98
N ALA A 389 -9.82 -19.09 -2.27
CA ALA A 389 -9.14 -19.95 -1.31
C ALA A 389 -7.75 -19.40 -0.96
N PRO A 390 -7.35 -19.41 0.33
CA PRO A 390 -6.01 -19.01 0.74
C PRO A 390 -4.96 -19.99 0.21
N MET A 391 -3.71 -19.53 0.09
CA MET A 391 -2.63 -20.33 -0.50
C MET A 391 -2.47 -21.72 0.13
N THR A 392 -2.75 -21.86 1.42
CA THR A 392 -2.66 -23.16 2.11
C THR A 392 -3.95 -23.98 2.04
N GLY A 393 -4.98 -23.52 1.31
CA GLY A 393 -6.26 -24.20 1.14
C GLY A 393 -6.62 -24.57 -0.31
N THR A 394 -5.83 -24.15 -1.28
CA THR A 394 -6.17 -24.27 -2.72
C THR A 394 -6.30 -25.69 -3.25
N ARG A 395 -5.71 -26.68 -2.57
CA ARG A 395 -5.70 -28.09 -3.01
C ARG A 395 -6.60 -28.98 -2.16
N PHE A 396 -7.33 -28.40 -1.21
CA PHE A 396 -8.11 -29.20 -0.25
C PHE A 396 -9.11 -30.14 -0.91
N ALA A 397 -9.91 -29.64 -1.84
CA ALA A 397 -10.91 -30.47 -2.55
C ALA A 397 -10.29 -31.58 -3.42
N GLU A 398 -9.12 -31.34 -4.02
CA GLU A 398 -8.35 -32.34 -4.78
C GLU A 398 -7.85 -33.44 -3.83
N LEU A 399 -7.25 -33.04 -2.69
CA LEU A 399 -6.69 -33.97 -1.72
C LEU A 399 -7.75 -34.77 -1.00
N TRP A 400 -8.93 -34.17 -0.75
CA TRP A 400 -10.08 -34.86 -0.19
C TRP A 400 -10.50 -36.06 -1.06
N LYS A 401 -10.63 -35.84 -2.38
CA LYS A 401 -10.94 -36.93 -3.32
C LYS A 401 -9.86 -38.02 -3.36
N LYS A 402 -8.60 -37.63 -3.16
CA LYS A 402 -7.47 -38.56 -3.15
C LYS A 402 -7.36 -39.38 -1.86
N HIS A 403 -7.82 -38.85 -0.75
CA HIS A 403 -7.75 -39.45 0.59
C HIS A 403 -9.13 -39.42 1.26
N PRO A 404 -10.11 -40.22 0.73
CA PRO A 404 -11.44 -40.25 1.28
C PRO A 404 -11.43 -40.78 2.72
N ILE A 405 -12.22 -40.16 3.58
CA ILE A 405 -12.44 -40.60 4.95
C ILE A 405 -13.61 -41.56 4.92
N VAL A 406 -13.43 -42.76 5.44
CA VAL A 406 -14.44 -43.84 5.41
C VAL A 406 -15.27 -43.87 6.69
N GLN A 407 -14.66 -43.57 7.84
CA GLN A 407 -15.34 -43.55 9.14
C GLN A 407 -16.21 -42.30 9.32
N SER A 408 -17.25 -42.43 10.15
CA SER A 408 -18.05 -41.28 10.55
C SER A 408 -17.26 -40.35 11.47
N PHE A 409 -17.34 -39.04 11.25
CA PHE A 409 -16.62 -38.02 12.04
C PHE A 409 -17.45 -36.76 12.20
N GLY A 410 -17.19 -36.03 13.29
CA GLY A 410 -17.71 -34.69 13.50
C GLY A 410 -16.85 -33.62 12.81
N TYR A 411 -17.46 -32.56 12.25
CA TYR A 411 -16.69 -31.45 11.75
C TYR A 411 -17.20 -30.09 12.24
N THR A 412 -16.31 -29.13 12.26
CA THR A 412 -16.62 -27.72 12.55
C THR A 412 -15.77 -26.82 11.66
N VAL A 413 -16.42 -25.83 11.03
CA VAL A 413 -15.74 -24.84 10.17
C VAL A 413 -15.78 -23.46 10.83
N VAL A 414 -14.62 -22.83 10.93
CA VAL A 414 -14.45 -21.44 11.42
C VAL A 414 -13.88 -20.60 10.29
N GLY A 415 -14.69 -19.68 9.79
CA GLY A 415 -14.34 -18.80 8.69
C GLY A 415 -13.74 -17.48 9.20
N PHE A 416 -12.64 -17.04 8.59
CA PHE A 416 -12.00 -15.75 8.87
C PHE A 416 -12.04 -14.88 7.62
N GLY A 417 -12.53 -13.66 7.77
CA GLY A 417 -12.63 -12.69 6.68
C GLY A 417 -12.68 -11.27 7.24
N SER A 418 -13.04 -10.33 6.38
CA SER A 418 -13.39 -8.97 6.79
C SER A 418 -14.71 -8.59 6.12
N LEU A 419 -15.61 -8.01 6.89
CA LEU A 419 -16.87 -7.45 6.39
C LEU A 419 -16.68 -6.29 5.40
N SER A 420 -15.46 -5.76 5.30
CA SER A 420 -15.09 -4.78 4.28
C SER A 420 -15.05 -5.35 2.85
N TYR A 421 -15.19 -6.66 2.70
CA TYR A 421 -15.20 -7.34 1.39
C TYR A 421 -16.57 -7.96 1.10
N PRO A 422 -17.08 -7.83 -0.14
CA PRO A 422 -18.38 -8.39 -0.53
C PRO A 422 -18.51 -9.89 -0.27
N GLU A 423 -17.44 -10.64 -0.51
CA GLU A 423 -17.40 -12.10 -0.39
C GLU A 423 -16.88 -12.55 1.00
N PHE A 424 -17.48 -11.99 2.05
CA PHE A 424 -17.12 -12.30 3.43
C PHE A 424 -17.19 -13.79 3.74
N CYS A 425 -16.03 -14.37 4.13
CA CYS A 425 -15.85 -15.79 4.49
C CYS A 425 -16.32 -16.79 3.41
N ARG A 426 -16.33 -16.41 2.12
CA ARG A 426 -16.84 -17.27 1.04
C ARG A 426 -16.15 -18.62 1.00
N PHE A 427 -14.82 -18.68 1.03
CA PHE A 427 -14.11 -19.96 1.00
C PHE A 427 -14.51 -20.88 2.16
N ALA A 428 -14.67 -20.34 3.37
CA ALA A 428 -15.14 -21.14 4.51
C ALA A 428 -16.57 -21.65 4.31
N LYS A 429 -17.47 -20.86 3.70
CA LYS A 429 -18.83 -21.28 3.32
C LYS A 429 -18.80 -22.41 2.28
N GLU A 430 -17.93 -22.28 1.26
CA GLU A 430 -17.74 -23.32 0.25
C GLU A 430 -17.23 -24.64 0.87
N VAL A 431 -16.30 -24.55 1.84
CA VAL A 431 -15.81 -25.74 2.56
C VAL A 431 -16.89 -26.36 3.42
N ASP A 432 -17.71 -25.58 4.11
CA ASP A 432 -18.82 -26.09 4.93
C ASP A 432 -19.87 -26.78 4.07
N VAL A 433 -20.28 -26.16 2.96
CA VAL A 433 -21.20 -26.77 1.98
C VAL A 433 -20.62 -28.03 1.35
N PHE A 434 -19.32 -28.06 1.12
CA PHE A 434 -18.62 -29.23 0.59
C PHE A 434 -18.68 -30.41 1.58
N LEU A 435 -18.36 -30.17 2.85
CA LEU A 435 -18.38 -31.20 3.89
C LEU A 435 -19.81 -31.68 4.22
N ALA A 436 -20.79 -30.79 4.15
CA ALA A 436 -22.20 -31.16 4.37
C ALA A 436 -22.74 -32.15 3.34
N LYS A 437 -22.08 -32.34 2.20
CA LYS A 437 -22.42 -33.33 1.17
C LYS A 437 -21.78 -34.70 1.40
N GLU A 438 -20.81 -34.78 2.31
CA GLU A 438 -20.11 -36.02 2.61
C GLU A 438 -20.94 -36.86 3.61
N PRO A 439 -21.38 -38.10 3.25
CA PRO A 439 -22.31 -38.89 4.06
C PRO A 439 -21.78 -39.24 5.49
N GLN A 440 -20.45 -39.32 5.63
CA GLN A 440 -19.78 -39.66 6.87
C GLN A 440 -19.50 -38.45 7.77
N ALA A 441 -19.67 -37.22 7.26
CA ALA A 441 -19.37 -35.99 7.96
C ALA A 441 -20.62 -35.46 8.70
N LYS A 442 -20.51 -35.19 9.99
CA LYS A 442 -21.60 -34.64 10.80
C LYS A 442 -21.18 -33.27 11.34
N ALA A 443 -21.91 -32.21 10.96
CA ALA A 443 -21.67 -30.87 11.50
C ALA A 443 -21.94 -30.85 13.01
N MET A 444 -20.94 -30.47 13.80
CA MET A 444 -21.05 -30.38 15.28
C MET A 444 -21.56 -29.00 15.71
N THR A 445 -21.23 -27.97 14.96
CA THR A 445 -21.74 -26.61 15.16
C THR A 445 -22.00 -25.99 13.79
N PRO A 446 -22.93 -25.03 13.69
CA PRO A 446 -23.06 -24.22 12.47
C PRO A 446 -21.75 -23.51 12.15
N LEU A 447 -21.54 -23.24 10.85
CA LEU A 447 -20.42 -22.39 10.39
C LEU A 447 -20.34 -21.11 11.24
N HIS A 448 -19.18 -20.86 11.84
CA HIS A 448 -18.93 -19.63 12.58
C HIS A 448 -18.00 -18.71 11.77
N THR A 449 -18.39 -17.44 11.62
CA THR A 449 -17.60 -16.47 10.88
C THR A 449 -17.01 -15.40 11.79
N ILE A 450 -15.75 -15.06 11.55
CA ILE A 450 -14.99 -14.10 12.37
C ILE A 450 -14.49 -12.99 11.46
N SER A 451 -14.99 -11.76 11.71
CA SER A 451 -14.49 -10.58 11.02
C SER A 451 -13.22 -10.05 11.67
N ASP A 452 -12.28 -9.62 10.82
CA ASP A 452 -11.06 -8.88 11.18
C ASP A 452 -10.24 -9.54 12.31
N GLN A 453 -10.32 -10.88 12.40
CA GLN A 453 -9.60 -11.67 13.40
C GLN A 453 -10.02 -11.32 14.84
N SER A 454 -11.29 -11.02 15.07
CA SER A 454 -11.84 -10.73 16.38
C SER A 454 -11.58 -11.86 17.35
N VAL A 455 -10.82 -11.56 18.40
CA VAL A 455 -10.51 -12.52 19.48
C VAL A 455 -11.77 -12.87 20.28
N ASP A 456 -12.66 -11.89 20.46
CA ASP A 456 -13.89 -12.08 21.23
C ASP A 456 -14.88 -12.99 20.49
N ALA A 457 -15.04 -12.79 19.16
CA ALA A 457 -15.85 -13.69 18.35
C ALA A 457 -15.28 -15.12 18.35
N PHE A 458 -13.95 -15.24 18.31
CA PHE A 458 -13.29 -16.54 18.41
C PHE A 458 -13.50 -17.21 19.78
N ARG A 459 -13.44 -16.44 20.87
CA ARG A 459 -13.70 -16.95 22.21
C ARG A 459 -15.14 -17.46 22.35
N GLN A 460 -16.10 -16.72 21.84
CA GLN A 460 -17.52 -17.14 21.84
C GLN A 460 -17.71 -18.45 21.08
N TRP A 461 -17.04 -18.60 19.94
CA TRP A 461 -17.05 -19.87 19.21
C TRP A 461 -16.41 -20.98 20.05
N ALA A 462 -15.21 -20.75 20.60
CA ALA A 462 -14.48 -21.76 21.38
C ALA A 462 -15.27 -22.23 22.59
N GLU A 463 -15.93 -21.33 23.31
CA GLU A 463 -16.84 -21.66 24.43
C GLU A 463 -18.00 -22.54 23.97
N LYS A 464 -18.67 -22.17 22.87
CA LYS A 464 -19.81 -22.95 22.33
C LYS A 464 -19.36 -24.33 21.85
N TRP A 465 -18.28 -24.37 21.05
CA TRP A 465 -17.78 -25.63 20.53
C TRP A 465 -17.28 -26.56 21.65
N SER A 466 -16.50 -26.04 22.60
CA SER A 466 -15.99 -26.86 23.71
C SER A 466 -17.09 -27.45 24.57
N ALA A 467 -18.20 -26.73 24.79
CA ALA A 467 -19.36 -27.26 25.51
C ALA A 467 -20.01 -28.45 24.80
N THR A 468 -19.98 -28.51 23.46
CA THR A 468 -20.50 -29.67 22.69
C THR A 468 -19.61 -30.91 22.80
N GLN A 469 -18.36 -30.74 23.21
CA GLN A 469 -17.34 -31.79 23.28
C GLN A 469 -17.01 -32.22 24.75
N ASP A 470 -17.73 -31.68 25.73
CA ASP A 470 -17.39 -31.80 27.14
C ASP A 470 -15.95 -31.44 27.47
N LEU A 471 -15.48 -30.39 26.80
CA LEU A 471 -14.14 -29.80 26.93
C LEU A 471 -14.23 -28.39 27.53
N ASN A 472 -13.14 -27.95 28.15
CA ASN A 472 -13.02 -26.58 28.65
C ASN A 472 -11.79 -25.90 28.01
N LEU A 473 -11.98 -25.31 26.82
CA LEU A 473 -10.90 -24.62 26.12
C LEU A 473 -10.42 -23.39 26.89
N ARG A 474 -9.17 -23.44 27.34
CA ARG A 474 -8.48 -22.32 27.99
C ARG A 474 -7.52 -21.66 27.00
N LEU A 475 -7.98 -20.59 26.33
CA LEU A 475 -7.12 -19.83 25.45
C LEU A 475 -6.04 -19.12 26.26
N PRO A 476 -4.76 -19.08 25.81
CA PRO A 476 -3.68 -18.38 26.50
C PRO A 476 -4.02 -16.90 26.73
N SER A 477 -3.68 -16.38 27.92
CA SER A 477 -3.95 -14.96 28.26
C SER A 477 -3.20 -13.97 27.35
N ASP A 478 -2.03 -14.35 26.87
CA ASP A 478 -1.20 -13.60 25.94
C ASP A 478 -1.70 -13.67 24.49
N PHE A 479 -2.51 -14.67 24.14
CA PHE A 479 -3.27 -14.69 22.89
C PHE A 479 -4.20 -13.48 22.76
N LEU A 480 -4.61 -12.91 23.87
CA LEU A 480 -5.46 -11.72 23.97
C LEU A 480 -4.68 -10.39 23.89
N THR A 481 -3.35 -10.41 23.96
CA THR A 481 -2.51 -9.21 24.03
C THR A 481 -2.05 -8.71 22.64
N ARG A 482 -2.80 -8.97 21.58
CA ARG A 482 -2.57 -8.27 20.32
C ARG A 482 -2.89 -6.80 20.50
N LYS A 483 -1.82 -5.95 20.56
CA LYS A 483 -1.82 -4.49 20.74
C LYS A 483 -2.78 -4.07 21.86
N LYS A 484 -2.27 -3.64 22.98
CA LYS A 484 -3.05 -2.82 23.93
C LYS A 484 -3.69 -1.69 23.12
N ARG A 485 -4.96 -1.86 22.71
CA ARG A 485 -5.74 -0.78 22.10
C ARG A 485 -5.76 0.34 23.11
N LYS A 486 -5.42 1.55 22.67
CA LYS A 486 -5.37 2.72 23.53
C LYS A 486 -6.79 2.99 24.00
N ARG A 487 -7.08 2.71 25.25
CA ARG A 487 -8.36 3.06 25.87
C ARG A 487 -8.38 4.57 26.12
N THR A 488 -9.48 5.19 25.75
CA THR A 488 -9.76 6.62 25.99
C THR A 488 -10.71 6.72 27.17
N GLU A 489 -10.45 7.61 28.09
CA GLU A 489 -11.36 7.96 29.16
C GLU A 489 -12.33 9.03 28.64
N LEU A 490 -13.63 8.74 28.81
CA LEU A 490 -14.75 9.54 28.35
C LEU A 490 -15.62 9.89 29.53
N THR A 491 -15.94 11.17 29.73
CA THR A 491 -16.86 11.61 30.79
C THR A 491 -18.27 11.72 30.22
N VAL A 492 -19.28 11.22 30.92
CA VAL A 492 -20.68 11.39 30.57
C VAL A 492 -21.08 12.84 30.82
N VAL A 493 -21.40 13.57 29.75
CA VAL A 493 -21.80 14.99 29.80
C VAL A 493 -23.30 15.12 29.98
N GLU A 494 -24.05 14.31 29.25
CA GLU A 494 -25.50 14.37 29.25
C GLU A 494 -26.09 13.02 28.80
N ARG A 495 -27.27 12.74 29.27
CA ARG A 495 -28.08 11.60 28.83
C ARG A 495 -29.56 12.01 28.79
N THR A 496 -30.24 11.69 27.68
CA THR A 496 -31.70 11.90 27.60
C THR A 496 -32.45 10.78 28.32
N PRO A 497 -33.73 11.02 28.72
CA PRO A 497 -34.60 9.93 29.10
C PRO A 497 -34.75 8.88 28.00
N VAL A 498 -35.06 7.65 28.39
CA VAL A 498 -35.43 6.58 27.44
C VAL A 498 -36.78 6.89 26.81
N MET A 499 -36.85 6.93 25.50
CA MET A 499 -38.09 7.23 24.76
C MET A 499 -38.88 5.93 24.48
N ASP A 500 -40.07 6.09 23.91
CA ASP A 500 -41.04 5.00 23.64
C ASP A 500 -40.51 3.84 22.79
N ASP A 501 -39.49 4.08 21.95
CA ASP A 501 -38.83 3.03 21.16
C ASP A 501 -37.63 2.37 21.87
N ASP A 502 -37.51 2.57 23.19
CA ASP A 502 -36.38 2.14 24.02
C ASP A 502 -35.06 2.79 23.62
N ILE A 503 -35.09 3.99 23.05
CA ILE A 503 -33.86 4.69 22.57
C ILE A 503 -33.61 5.91 23.44
N PHE A 504 -32.33 6.16 23.72
CA PHE A 504 -31.85 7.36 24.40
C PHE A 504 -30.51 7.82 23.79
N LEU A 505 -30.20 9.10 23.95
CA LEU A 505 -28.92 9.68 23.56
C LEU A 505 -27.97 9.78 24.76
N VAL A 506 -26.68 9.51 24.51
CA VAL A 506 -25.61 9.72 25.48
C VAL A 506 -24.53 10.61 24.85
N ARG A 507 -24.17 11.67 25.56
CA ARG A 507 -23.07 12.56 25.20
C ARG A 507 -21.86 12.27 26.07
N LEU A 508 -20.74 12.00 25.43
CA LEU A 508 -19.48 11.63 26.05
C LEU A 508 -18.40 12.62 25.63
N LYS A 509 -17.63 13.14 26.57
CA LYS A 509 -16.51 14.02 26.30
C LYS A 509 -15.19 13.33 26.61
N PRO A 510 -14.24 13.24 25.65
CA PRO A 510 -12.91 12.74 25.93
C PRO A 510 -12.18 13.60 26.99
N VAL A 511 -11.61 12.93 28.01
CA VAL A 511 -10.80 13.61 29.04
C VAL A 511 -9.49 14.18 28.46
N LYS A 512 -8.96 13.53 27.41
CA LYS A 512 -7.78 14.00 26.68
C LYS A 512 -8.15 14.16 25.21
N ASN A 513 -7.55 15.13 24.55
CA ASN A 513 -7.78 15.33 23.12
C ASN A 513 -7.44 14.05 22.33
N VAL A 514 -8.40 13.56 21.56
CA VAL A 514 -8.31 12.37 20.71
C VAL A 514 -8.98 12.67 19.37
N ALA A 515 -8.34 12.25 18.29
CA ALA A 515 -8.92 12.40 16.96
C ALA A 515 -9.95 11.29 16.70
N PHE A 516 -11.15 11.69 16.25
CA PHE A 516 -12.22 10.79 15.81
C PHE A 516 -13.12 11.52 14.79
N GLU A 517 -13.85 10.77 14.00
CA GLU A 517 -14.78 11.29 12.99
C GLU A 517 -16.15 10.61 13.15
N SER A 518 -17.22 11.25 12.64
CA SER A 518 -18.55 10.65 12.61
C SER A 518 -18.54 9.38 11.75
N GLY A 519 -19.12 8.29 12.28
CA GLY A 519 -19.06 6.96 11.65
C GLY A 519 -17.94 6.07 12.16
N ASP A 520 -17.00 6.56 13.00
CA ASP A 520 -16.12 5.71 13.79
C ASP A 520 -16.90 4.89 14.80
N LEU A 521 -16.28 3.86 15.38
CA LEU A 521 -16.90 2.96 16.33
C LEU A 521 -16.34 3.17 17.74
N LEU A 522 -17.21 3.17 18.75
CA LEU A 522 -16.84 3.16 20.16
C LEU A 522 -17.00 1.75 20.72
N GLY A 523 -15.85 1.09 21.03
CA GLY A 523 -15.79 -0.22 21.65
C GLY A 523 -15.83 -0.11 23.18
N ILE A 524 -16.92 -0.56 23.78
CA ILE A 524 -17.12 -0.59 25.23
C ILE A 524 -17.05 -2.02 25.73
N THR A 525 -16.13 -2.27 26.68
CA THR A 525 -15.92 -3.59 27.30
C THR A 525 -16.35 -3.53 28.76
N PRO A 526 -17.55 -4.04 29.11
CA PRO A 526 -18.02 -4.10 30.48
C PRO A 526 -17.37 -5.24 31.27
N ALA A 527 -17.86 -5.51 32.49
CA ALA A 527 -17.31 -6.53 33.39
C ALA A 527 -17.40 -7.96 32.84
N ASP A 528 -18.31 -8.24 31.91
CA ASP A 528 -18.42 -9.55 31.25
C ASP A 528 -17.30 -9.82 30.23
N GLY A 529 -16.41 -8.83 29.99
CA GLY A 529 -15.27 -8.93 29.09
C GLY A 529 -15.60 -8.92 27.61
N ARG A 530 -16.88 -8.77 27.22
CA ARG A 530 -17.32 -8.74 25.81
C ARG A 530 -17.44 -7.31 25.33
N GLU A 531 -16.66 -6.94 24.34
CA GLU A 531 -16.73 -5.62 23.69
C GLU A 531 -18.00 -5.50 22.84
N ARG A 532 -18.69 -4.35 22.95
CA ARG A 532 -19.80 -3.95 22.07
C ARG A 532 -19.40 -2.68 21.35
N LEU A 533 -19.68 -2.65 20.06
CA LEU A 533 -19.36 -1.52 19.19
C LEU A 533 -20.62 -0.66 18.99
N TYR A 534 -20.44 0.65 19.04
CA TYR A 534 -21.46 1.65 18.77
C TYR A 534 -20.93 2.63 17.75
N SER A 535 -21.70 2.91 16.71
CA SER A 535 -21.39 3.93 15.73
C SER A 535 -21.55 5.32 16.38
N ILE A 536 -20.55 6.18 16.23
CA ILE A 536 -20.50 7.47 16.92
C ILE A 536 -20.79 8.64 15.98
N ALA A 537 -21.40 9.69 16.55
CA ALA A 537 -21.37 11.02 15.97
C ALA A 537 -20.26 11.84 16.62
N LYS A 538 -19.59 12.65 15.83
CA LYS A 538 -18.75 13.75 16.30
C LYS A 538 -19.57 15.03 16.27
N TYR A 539 -19.89 15.55 17.44
CA TYR A 539 -20.53 16.85 17.56
C TYR A 539 -19.61 17.78 18.38
N ARG A 540 -18.97 18.73 17.69
CA ARG A 540 -17.90 19.54 18.26
C ARG A 540 -16.77 18.65 18.81
N GLU A 541 -16.48 18.73 20.14
CA GLU A 541 -15.48 17.92 20.84
C GLU A 541 -16.07 16.69 21.55
N GLU A 542 -17.35 16.37 21.32
CA GLU A 542 -18.07 15.31 21.99
C GLU A 542 -18.39 14.15 21.07
N ILE A 543 -18.46 12.96 21.67
CA ILE A 543 -18.93 11.72 21.06
C ILE A 543 -20.39 11.56 21.45
N TRP A 544 -21.27 11.44 20.47
CA TRP A 544 -22.65 11.15 20.70
C TRP A 544 -23.01 9.74 20.28
N LEU A 545 -23.75 9.06 21.15
CA LEU A 545 -24.29 7.74 20.92
C LEU A 545 -25.81 7.80 20.94
N SER A 546 -26.46 7.11 20.01
CA SER A 546 -27.85 6.72 20.11
C SER A 546 -27.90 5.25 20.52
N VAL A 547 -28.50 4.97 21.63
CA VAL A 547 -28.45 3.65 22.28
C VAL A 547 -29.87 3.09 22.42
N LYS A 548 -30.08 1.88 21.91
CA LYS A 548 -31.29 1.13 22.20
C LYS A 548 -31.14 0.37 23.50
N LEU A 549 -31.99 0.65 24.46
CA LEU A 549 -32.06 -0.10 25.73
C LEU A 549 -32.60 -1.50 25.47
N VAL A 550 -31.84 -2.49 25.87
CA VAL A 550 -32.24 -3.92 25.79
C VAL A 550 -32.29 -4.47 27.18
N ALA A 551 -33.40 -5.09 27.58
CA ALA A 551 -33.64 -5.55 28.95
C ALA A 551 -32.51 -6.39 29.56
N GLN A 552 -31.85 -7.23 28.76
CA GLN A 552 -30.70 -8.05 29.17
C GLN A 552 -29.37 -7.54 28.57
N GLY A 553 -29.34 -6.34 27.99
CA GLY A 553 -28.17 -5.77 27.34
C GLY A 553 -27.19 -5.17 28.35
N VAL A 554 -26.04 -5.76 28.54
CA VAL A 554 -25.06 -5.33 29.56
C VAL A 554 -24.56 -3.90 29.32
N VAL A 555 -24.21 -3.53 28.08
CA VAL A 555 -23.67 -2.20 27.81
C VAL A 555 -24.78 -1.14 27.68
N SER A 556 -25.95 -1.47 27.12
CA SER A 556 -27.05 -0.52 27.05
C SER A 556 -27.56 -0.12 28.44
N ASN A 557 -27.66 -1.08 29.37
CA ASN A 557 -27.99 -0.80 30.78
C ASN A 557 -26.85 -0.02 31.47
N LEU A 558 -25.58 -0.42 31.28
CA LEU A 558 -24.42 0.34 31.79
C LEU A 558 -24.50 1.82 31.37
N LEU A 559 -24.74 2.11 30.08
CA LEU A 559 -24.83 3.47 29.57
C LEU A 559 -26.07 4.22 30.09
N ASN A 560 -27.17 3.49 30.35
CA ASN A 560 -28.37 4.05 30.94
C ASN A 560 -28.18 4.40 32.43
N ASP A 561 -27.40 3.62 33.16
CA ASP A 561 -27.26 3.74 34.61
C ASP A 561 -26.06 4.59 35.03
N LEU A 562 -25.08 4.80 34.12
CA LEU A 562 -23.85 5.55 34.42
C LEU A 562 -24.18 7.02 34.75
N PRO A 563 -23.83 7.55 35.94
CA PRO A 563 -24.14 8.92 36.34
C PRO A 563 -23.48 9.96 35.42
N ILE A 564 -24.13 11.14 35.30
CA ILE A 564 -23.52 12.30 34.63
C ILE A 564 -22.29 12.74 35.45
N GLY A 565 -21.18 13.01 34.78
CA GLY A 565 -19.86 13.31 35.38
C GLY A 565 -18.95 12.12 35.60
N GLU A 566 -19.49 10.90 35.60
CA GLU A 566 -18.68 9.67 35.71
C GLU A 566 -17.91 9.36 34.41
N THR A 567 -16.84 8.58 34.56
CA THR A 567 -15.95 8.25 33.45
C THR A 567 -16.10 6.81 32.96
N LEU A 568 -16.12 6.64 31.64
CA LEU A 568 -16.15 5.38 30.94
C LEU A 568 -14.80 5.18 30.20
N ARG A 569 -14.25 3.97 30.25
CA ARG A 569 -13.06 3.61 29.45
C ARG A 569 -13.48 2.82 28.22
N ALA A 570 -13.28 3.40 27.05
CA ALA A 570 -13.64 2.81 25.76
C ALA A 570 -12.51 2.91 24.75
N VAL A 571 -12.63 2.16 23.66
CA VAL A 571 -11.70 2.21 22.52
C VAL A 571 -12.39 2.88 21.36
N ILE A 572 -11.76 3.89 20.76
CA ILE A 572 -12.25 4.48 19.51
C ILE A 572 -11.57 3.74 18.35
N GLU A 573 -12.38 3.14 17.48
CA GLU A 573 -11.94 2.42 16.29
C GLU A 573 -12.29 3.21 15.03
N PRO A 574 -11.29 3.61 14.22
CA PRO A 574 -11.56 4.28 12.95
C PRO A 574 -12.36 3.39 11.99
N ASN A 575 -13.44 3.93 11.42
CA ASN A 575 -14.26 3.29 10.40
C ASN A 575 -14.32 4.14 9.12
N PRO A 576 -13.20 4.32 8.39
CA PRO A 576 -13.10 5.25 7.26
C PRO A 576 -14.03 4.90 6.10
N ASN A 577 -14.55 3.67 6.05
CA ASN A 577 -15.52 3.29 5.03
C ASN A 577 -16.89 3.92 5.27
N PHE A 578 -17.17 4.34 6.51
CA PHE A 578 -18.45 4.95 6.89
C PHE A 578 -18.33 6.43 7.32
N HIS A 579 -17.27 7.13 6.92
CA HIS A 579 -17.16 8.58 7.09
C HIS A 579 -17.97 9.36 6.04
N PHE A 580 -18.33 10.60 6.36
CA PHE A 580 -19.05 11.49 5.44
C PHE A 580 -18.32 11.63 4.10
N PRO A 581 -18.98 11.39 2.96
CA PRO A 581 -18.33 11.37 1.66
C PRO A 581 -18.14 12.79 1.09
N LYS A 582 -17.16 13.53 1.60
CA LYS A 582 -16.87 14.94 1.23
C LYS A 582 -16.72 15.20 -0.28
N LYS A 583 -16.47 14.18 -1.09
CA LYS A 583 -16.30 14.31 -2.55
C LYS A 583 -17.55 13.97 -3.35
N ALA A 584 -18.58 13.43 -2.71
CA ALA A 584 -19.83 13.10 -3.38
C ALA A 584 -20.58 14.38 -3.78
N PRO A 585 -21.22 14.43 -4.96
CA PRO A 585 -22.02 15.56 -5.37
C PRO A 585 -23.31 15.68 -4.53
N GLN A 586 -23.87 14.56 -4.11
CA GLN A 586 -25.09 14.47 -3.29
C GLN A 586 -24.98 13.24 -2.37
N VAL A 587 -25.61 13.33 -1.19
CA VAL A 587 -25.59 12.26 -0.18
C VAL A 587 -27.00 11.94 0.29
N VAL A 588 -27.30 10.65 0.42
CA VAL A 588 -28.51 10.18 1.11
C VAL A 588 -28.10 9.41 2.34
N CYS A 589 -28.62 9.80 3.49
CA CYS A 589 -28.45 9.11 4.78
C CYS A 589 -29.74 8.35 5.11
N ILE A 590 -29.66 7.03 5.20
CA ILE A 590 -30.79 6.15 5.52
C ILE A 590 -30.56 5.54 6.88
N ALA A 591 -31.46 5.79 7.84
CA ALA A 591 -31.36 5.25 9.19
C ALA A 591 -32.66 4.63 9.69
N ASN A 592 -32.57 3.70 10.64
CA ASN A 592 -33.68 3.34 11.49
C ASN A 592 -33.27 3.24 12.97
N GLY A 593 -34.17 3.63 13.84
CA GLY A 593 -33.96 3.55 15.28
C GLY A 593 -32.67 4.24 15.74
N ALA A 594 -31.83 3.52 16.48
CA ALA A 594 -30.54 4.03 16.97
C ALA A 594 -29.47 4.29 15.89
N GLY A 595 -29.68 3.87 14.66
CA GLY A 595 -28.77 4.13 13.54
C GLY A 595 -28.63 5.60 13.13
N MET A 596 -29.40 6.50 13.74
CA MET A 596 -29.33 7.93 13.50
C MET A 596 -28.03 8.57 14.01
N ALA A 597 -27.40 8.01 15.04
CA ALA A 597 -26.26 8.64 15.70
C ALA A 597 -25.19 9.16 14.73
N PRO A 598 -24.52 8.36 13.88
CA PRO A 598 -23.43 8.86 13.05
C PRO A 598 -23.88 9.98 12.10
N PHE A 599 -25.14 9.98 11.66
CA PHE A 599 -25.65 10.97 10.73
C PHE A 599 -25.83 12.35 11.36
N LEU A 600 -26.13 12.45 12.66
CA LEU A 600 -26.18 13.74 13.35
C LEU A 600 -24.85 14.51 13.22
N GLY A 601 -23.74 13.82 13.45
CA GLY A 601 -22.44 14.43 13.30
C GLY A 601 -22.02 14.64 11.83
N MET A 602 -22.42 13.75 10.92
CA MET A 602 -22.14 13.91 9.48
C MET A 602 -22.90 15.09 8.86
N ILE A 603 -24.11 15.36 9.34
CA ILE A 603 -24.88 16.53 8.93
C ILE A 603 -24.21 17.82 9.42
N GLU A 604 -23.67 17.82 10.65
CA GLU A 604 -22.86 18.94 11.15
C GLU A 604 -21.63 19.17 10.30
N GLU A 605 -20.97 18.09 9.82
CA GLU A 605 -19.82 18.16 8.93
C GLU A 605 -20.14 18.64 7.51
N ASN A 606 -21.43 18.72 7.12
CA ASN A 606 -21.88 19.23 5.82
C ASN A 606 -21.83 20.77 5.76
N THR A 607 -20.64 21.32 5.97
CA THR A 607 -20.39 22.78 5.97
C THR A 607 -20.59 23.41 4.59
N ASP A 608 -20.31 22.65 3.53
CA ASP A 608 -20.47 23.08 2.14
C ASP A 608 -21.93 23.07 1.68
N LYS A 609 -22.86 22.69 2.55
CA LYS A 609 -24.29 22.55 2.27
C LYS A 609 -24.59 21.74 1.01
N LYS A 610 -23.89 20.64 0.85
CA LYS A 610 -24.13 19.70 -0.25
C LYS A 610 -25.56 19.16 -0.14
N PRO A 611 -26.26 18.92 -1.27
CA PRO A 611 -27.55 18.28 -1.25
C PRO A 611 -27.52 16.98 -0.43
N LEU A 612 -28.19 17.00 0.72
CA LEU A 612 -28.27 15.88 1.64
C LEU A 612 -29.75 15.56 1.90
N THR A 613 -30.11 14.33 1.58
CA THR A 613 -31.42 13.77 1.90
C THR A 613 -31.28 12.84 3.10
N LEU A 614 -32.10 13.10 4.14
CA LEU A 614 -32.18 12.22 5.31
C LEU A 614 -33.47 11.40 5.23
N VAL A 615 -33.35 10.08 5.26
CA VAL A 615 -34.46 9.12 5.32
C VAL A 615 -34.38 8.41 6.66
N TRP A 616 -35.39 8.65 7.52
CA TRP A 616 -35.38 8.02 8.84
C TRP A 616 -36.61 7.20 9.12
N GLY A 617 -36.39 5.96 9.59
CA GLY A 617 -37.43 5.03 9.99
C GLY A 617 -37.55 4.90 11.50
N CYS A 618 -38.75 5.05 12.02
CA CYS A 618 -39.09 4.85 13.41
C CYS A 618 -40.35 3.99 13.57
N ARG A 619 -40.62 3.58 14.80
CA ARG A 619 -41.85 2.84 15.10
C ARG A 619 -43.06 3.77 15.28
N ARG A 620 -42.88 4.86 16.02
CA ARG A 620 -43.88 5.84 16.37
C ARG A 620 -43.41 7.25 16.11
N GLU A 621 -44.31 8.15 15.88
CA GLU A 621 -44.02 9.58 15.65
C GLU A 621 -43.35 10.22 16.87
N ALA A 622 -43.75 9.84 18.08
CA ALA A 622 -43.13 10.29 19.33
C ALA A 622 -41.62 10.04 19.41
N SER A 623 -41.07 9.03 18.69
CA SER A 623 -39.64 8.75 18.64
C SER A 623 -38.83 9.86 17.93
N LEU A 624 -39.52 10.73 17.17
CA LEU A 624 -38.92 11.88 16.50
C LEU A 624 -38.48 12.97 17.48
N GLU A 625 -39.22 13.14 18.59
CA GLU A 625 -38.96 14.19 19.57
C GLU A 625 -37.50 14.12 20.13
N LEU A 626 -36.90 12.90 20.11
CA LEU A 626 -35.54 12.72 20.53
C LEU A 626 -34.54 13.44 19.62
N TYR A 627 -34.82 13.55 18.33
CA TYR A 627 -33.86 14.05 17.32
C TYR A 627 -34.27 15.42 16.74
N ARG A 628 -35.52 15.83 16.86
CA ARG A 628 -36.02 17.14 16.37
C ARG A 628 -35.15 18.33 16.81
N PRO A 629 -34.73 18.44 18.08
CA PRO A 629 -33.89 19.55 18.51
C PRO A 629 -32.59 19.72 17.74
N TYR A 630 -32.17 18.67 17.06
CA TYR A 630 -30.92 18.64 16.29
C TYR A 630 -31.17 18.69 14.77
N ILE A 631 -32.24 18.05 14.28
CA ILE A 631 -32.56 17.97 12.85
C ILE A 631 -33.19 19.27 12.35
N ASP A 632 -34.15 19.84 13.09
CA ASP A 632 -34.87 21.03 12.66
C ASP A 632 -33.95 22.23 12.38
N PRO A 633 -32.94 22.54 13.24
CA PRO A 633 -31.96 23.57 12.94
C PRO A 633 -31.15 23.29 11.67
N TYR A 634 -30.83 22.03 11.40
CA TYR A 634 -30.04 21.66 10.19
C TYR A 634 -30.87 21.80 8.90
N ILE A 635 -32.20 21.62 8.99
CA ILE A 635 -33.12 21.90 7.87
C ILE A 635 -33.16 23.41 7.62
N GLU A 636 -33.32 24.21 8.69
CA GLU A 636 -33.33 25.67 8.61
C GLU A 636 -32.03 26.25 8.09
N GLU A 637 -30.88 25.69 8.50
CA GLU A 637 -29.55 26.07 8.03
C GLU A 637 -29.28 25.63 6.58
N GLY A 638 -30.12 24.75 5.99
CA GLY A 638 -29.93 24.17 4.67
C GLY A 638 -28.84 23.12 4.57
N LYS A 639 -28.46 22.51 5.69
CA LYS A 639 -27.56 21.34 5.73
C LYS A 639 -28.28 20.06 5.34
N ILE A 640 -29.58 19.99 5.54
CA ILE A 640 -30.49 18.94 5.06
C ILE A 640 -31.39 19.56 3.99
N SER A 641 -31.29 19.06 2.77
CA SER A 641 -32.09 19.53 1.63
C SER A 641 -33.47 18.89 1.58
N THR A 642 -33.57 17.64 2.03
CA THR A 642 -34.81 16.85 2.00
C THR A 642 -34.84 15.93 3.21
N TYR A 643 -35.99 15.88 3.88
CA TYR A 643 -36.20 14.97 5.00
C TYR A 643 -37.43 14.10 4.72
N TRP A 644 -37.24 12.80 4.74
CA TRP A 644 -38.28 11.79 4.60
C TRP A 644 -38.36 10.91 5.82
N GLN A 645 -39.57 10.69 6.29
CA GLN A 645 -39.89 9.96 7.48
C GLN A 645 -40.73 8.74 7.15
N ALA A 646 -40.36 7.59 7.76
CA ALA A 646 -41.13 6.35 7.69
C ALA A 646 -41.56 5.94 9.09
N VAL A 647 -42.87 5.92 9.36
CA VAL A 647 -43.43 5.47 10.65
C VAL A 647 -44.08 4.11 10.45
N SER A 648 -43.55 3.08 11.13
CA SER A 648 -43.88 1.68 10.81
C SER A 648 -45.06 1.11 11.64
N ARG A 649 -45.50 1.79 12.72
CA ARG A 649 -46.56 1.29 13.59
C ARG A 649 -47.75 2.26 13.79
N GLU A 650 -47.71 3.42 13.15
CA GLU A 650 -48.75 4.42 13.18
C GLU A 650 -49.10 4.88 11.74
N GLY A 651 -50.29 5.39 11.55
CA GLY A 651 -50.76 5.85 10.23
C GLY A 651 -50.74 4.74 9.17
N ASP A 652 -50.21 5.07 8.01
CA ASP A 652 -50.13 4.17 6.83
C ASP A 652 -49.10 3.05 6.95
N LYS A 653 -48.39 2.97 8.08
CA LYS A 653 -47.36 1.95 8.38
C LYS A 653 -46.24 1.84 7.34
N PHE A 654 -45.64 2.95 7.00
CA PHE A 654 -44.56 3.06 6.05
C PHE A 654 -43.20 2.59 6.65
N TYR A 655 -42.44 1.85 5.84
CA TYR A 655 -41.06 1.51 6.13
C TYR A 655 -40.12 2.30 5.23
N VAL A 656 -38.83 2.30 5.54
CA VAL A 656 -37.81 3.02 4.77
C VAL A 656 -37.73 2.55 3.32
N GLN A 657 -37.87 1.26 3.08
CA GLN A 657 -37.86 0.69 1.71
C GLN A 657 -39.06 1.14 0.87
N ASP A 658 -40.20 1.45 1.50
CA ASP A 658 -41.38 1.93 0.78
C ASP A 658 -41.15 3.35 0.24
N ILE A 659 -40.42 4.19 0.99
CA ILE A 659 -39.97 5.51 0.51
C ILE A 659 -39.02 5.34 -0.67
N ILE A 660 -38.05 4.40 -0.59
CA ILE A 660 -37.10 4.14 -1.67
C ILE A 660 -37.83 3.67 -2.94
N HIS A 661 -38.81 2.80 -2.78
CA HIS A 661 -39.63 2.34 -3.89
C HIS A 661 -40.43 3.47 -4.52
N ARG A 662 -41.12 4.31 -3.71
CA ARG A 662 -41.89 5.45 -4.15
C ARG A 662 -41.04 6.50 -4.89
N GLU A 663 -39.87 6.79 -4.37
CA GLU A 663 -38.92 7.78 -4.91
C GLU A 663 -37.83 7.14 -5.78
N GLY A 664 -38.13 5.99 -6.41
CA GLY A 664 -37.11 5.18 -7.13
C GLY A 664 -36.35 5.95 -8.18
N SER A 665 -37.00 6.87 -8.93
CA SER A 665 -36.33 7.73 -9.91
C SER A 665 -35.29 8.67 -9.27
N PHE A 666 -35.54 9.19 -8.08
CA PHE A 666 -34.61 10.02 -7.34
C PHE A 666 -33.37 9.24 -6.97
N PHE A 667 -33.51 8.04 -6.40
CA PHE A 667 -32.39 7.19 -6.02
C PHE A 667 -31.57 6.73 -7.24
N ALA A 668 -32.25 6.42 -8.34
CA ALA A 668 -31.57 6.06 -9.59
C ALA A 668 -30.74 7.22 -10.15
N ASN A 669 -31.30 8.42 -10.24
CA ASN A 669 -30.59 9.61 -10.72
C ASN A 669 -29.40 9.95 -9.81
N LEU A 670 -29.58 9.91 -8.50
CA LEU A 670 -28.51 10.12 -7.52
C LEU A 670 -27.32 9.18 -7.79
N LEU A 671 -27.59 7.88 -7.97
CA LEU A 671 -26.54 6.89 -8.24
C LEU A 671 -25.90 7.10 -9.62
N ALA A 672 -26.67 7.48 -10.64
CA ALA A 672 -26.17 7.75 -11.99
C ALA A 672 -25.21 8.95 -11.99
N GLU A 673 -25.50 9.99 -11.21
CA GLU A 673 -24.71 11.21 -11.07
C GLU A 673 -23.51 11.09 -10.12
N GLY A 674 -23.28 9.92 -9.54
CA GLY A 674 -22.13 9.68 -8.64
C GLY A 674 -22.42 10.02 -7.18
N GLY A 675 -23.69 10.20 -6.80
CA GLY A 675 -24.12 10.37 -5.41
C GLY A 675 -23.85 9.13 -4.56
N VAL A 676 -23.91 9.31 -3.24
CA VAL A 676 -23.60 8.25 -2.26
C VAL A 676 -24.79 8.02 -1.33
N ILE A 677 -25.16 6.76 -1.14
CA ILE A 677 -26.16 6.32 -0.16
C ILE A 677 -25.43 5.71 1.04
N MET A 678 -25.73 6.21 2.23
CA MET A 678 -25.20 5.72 3.50
C MET A 678 -26.33 5.11 4.32
N ILE A 679 -26.12 3.88 4.82
CA ILE A 679 -27.18 3.13 5.51
C ILE A 679 -26.68 2.73 6.90
N CYS A 680 -27.39 3.10 7.97
CA CYS A 680 -27.08 2.74 9.34
C CYS A 680 -28.32 2.29 10.12
N GLY A 681 -28.24 1.16 10.81
CA GLY A 681 -29.33 0.62 11.61
C GLY A 681 -29.42 -0.89 11.61
N SER A 682 -30.61 -1.45 11.64
CA SER A 682 -30.79 -2.90 11.77
C SER A 682 -30.48 -3.68 10.50
N MET A 683 -29.94 -4.90 10.64
CA MET A 683 -29.70 -5.80 9.51
C MET A 683 -30.96 -6.13 8.69
N ALA A 684 -32.13 -6.16 9.34
CA ALA A 684 -33.40 -6.39 8.66
C ALA A 684 -33.75 -5.23 7.70
N MET A 685 -33.54 -3.98 8.14
CA MET A 685 -33.71 -2.80 7.28
C MET A 685 -32.68 -2.83 6.14
N LEU A 686 -31.40 -3.10 6.42
CA LEU A 686 -30.38 -3.15 5.40
C LEU A 686 -30.73 -4.14 4.28
N LYS A 687 -31.24 -5.31 4.63
CA LYS A 687 -31.64 -6.32 3.65
C LYS A 687 -32.77 -5.78 2.76
N ALA A 688 -33.85 -5.27 3.35
CA ALA A 688 -34.99 -4.74 2.62
C ALA A 688 -34.61 -3.53 1.73
N VAL A 689 -33.80 -2.60 2.25
CA VAL A 689 -33.29 -1.45 1.49
C VAL A 689 -32.45 -1.89 0.30
N LYS A 690 -31.58 -2.89 0.47
CA LYS A 690 -30.76 -3.39 -0.64
C LYS A 690 -31.60 -4.10 -1.69
N GLU A 691 -32.57 -4.90 -1.31
CA GLU A 691 -33.50 -5.56 -2.25
C GLU A 691 -34.26 -4.52 -3.07
N THR A 692 -34.81 -3.48 -2.44
CA THR A 692 -35.52 -2.39 -3.14
C THR A 692 -34.58 -1.57 -4.02
N LEU A 693 -33.38 -1.26 -3.57
CA LEU A 693 -32.38 -0.55 -4.40
C LEU A 693 -31.93 -1.39 -5.59
N GLU A 694 -31.83 -2.72 -5.47
CA GLU A 694 -31.54 -3.61 -6.60
C GLU A 694 -32.64 -3.51 -7.66
N GLU A 695 -33.92 -3.54 -7.24
CA GLU A 695 -35.07 -3.35 -8.12
C GLU A 695 -35.03 -1.98 -8.82
N VAL A 696 -34.80 -0.91 -8.07
CA VAL A 696 -34.67 0.46 -8.59
C VAL A 696 -33.53 0.57 -9.60
N CYS A 697 -32.36 0.03 -9.28
CA CYS A 697 -31.19 0.04 -10.19
C CYS A 697 -31.46 -0.77 -11.47
N HIS A 698 -32.09 -1.92 -11.33
CA HIS A 698 -32.41 -2.77 -12.47
C HIS A 698 -33.45 -2.09 -13.40
N PHE A 699 -34.52 -1.53 -12.81
CA PHE A 699 -35.62 -0.91 -13.56
C PHE A 699 -35.18 0.39 -14.27
N HIS A 700 -34.55 1.33 -13.52
CA HIS A 700 -34.22 2.65 -14.06
C HIS A 700 -32.88 2.72 -14.76
N LEU A 701 -31.86 1.96 -14.31
CA LEU A 701 -30.48 2.09 -14.78
C LEU A 701 -29.97 0.89 -15.56
N ARG A 702 -30.72 -0.22 -15.56
CA ARG A 702 -30.33 -1.51 -16.16
C ARG A 702 -28.95 -1.99 -15.65
N LYS A 703 -28.67 -1.74 -14.38
CA LYS A 703 -27.42 -2.11 -13.71
C LYS A 703 -27.74 -2.81 -12.40
N ALA A 704 -26.91 -3.77 -11.99
CA ALA A 704 -27.02 -4.37 -10.67
C ALA A 704 -26.55 -3.40 -9.59
N LEU A 705 -27.10 -3.47 -8.38
CA LEU A 705 -26.69 -2.66 -7.21
C LEU A 705 -25.20 -2.84 -6.90
N SER A 706 -24.68 -4.06 -7.11
CA SER A 706 -23.28 -4.39 -6.92
C SER A 706 -22.32 -3.51 -7.75
N TYR A 707 -22.75 -2.96 -8.89
CA TYR A 707 -21.97 -1.99 -9.66
C TYR A 707 -21.70 -0.72 -8.83
N PHE A 708 -22.71 -0.21 -8.13
CA PHE A 708 -22.63 1.00 -7.31
C PHE A 708 -21.93 0.72 -5.97
N GLU A 709 -22.13 -0.45 -5.38
CA GLU A 709 -21.37 -0.91 -4.21
C GLU A 709 -19.86 -0.96 -4.51
N ASN A 710 -19.49 -1.54 -5.62
CA ASN A 710 -18.09 -1.62 -6.06
C ASN A 710 -17.46 -0.26 -6.37
N ASN A 711 -18.28 0.74 -6.72
CA ASN A 711 -17.83 2.11 -6.92
C ASN A 711 -17.77 2.91 -5.61
N GLY A 712 -18.20 2.33 -4.47
CA GLY A 712 -18.20 2.97 -3.16
C GLY A 712 -19.35 3.97 -2.97
N GLN A 713 -20.40 3.87 -3.79
CA GLN A 713 -21.58 4.71 -3.72
C GLN A 713 -22.63 4.21 -2.71
N ILE A 714 -22.51 2.96 -2.28
CA ILE A 714 -23.32 2.40 -1.19
C ILE A 714 -22.40 2.12 -0.01
N LYS A 715 -22.67 2.73 1.14
CA LYS A 715 -21.92 2.57 2.38
C LYS A 715 -22.83 2.09 3.47
N THR A 716 -22.42 1.10 4.24
CA THR A 716 -23.26 0.48 5.26
C THR A 716 -22.55 0.33 6.58
N ASP A 717 -23.27 0.57 7.68
CA ASP A 717 -22.84 0.35 9.06
C ASP A 717 -24.06 -0.13 9.87
N CYS A 718 -24.38 -1.42 9.73
CA CYS A 718 -25.61 -2.01 10.29
C CYS A 718 -25.28 -3.21 11.18
N TYR A 719 -26.09 -3.41 12.20
CA TYR A 719 -25.87 -4.37 13.29
C TYR A 719 -27.16 -5.05 13.74
#